data_5e6315ff22c96482292033555933f312
#
_entry.id   5e6315ff22c96482292033555933f312
#
_cell.length_a   1.000
_cell.length_b   1.000
_cell.length_c   1.000
_cell.angle_alpha   90.00
_cell.angle_beta   90.00
_cell.angle_gamma   90.00
#
_symmetry.space_group_name_H-M   'P 1'
#
loop_
_entity.id
_entity.type
_entity.pdbx_description
1 polymer ?
#
loop_
_entity_poly.entity_id
_entity_poly.type
_entity_poly.pdbx_seq_one_letter_code
_entity_poly.pdbx_strand_id
1 'polypeptide(L)'
;MAAASQSAAAMVAAQLLLFTLHGSAWAEYFSLLSFNSNSRLQKPGCVTQSELANSKDLVECESSFLNPEDTDCVPRGAPPCEPVPFLDTEKILSQAKVLSEQKRFPFATIDANTNEELAFGYALIGNTLYDEAIKHFSALLQGNPELVSAIYGRGIAYGKKGLQDIRNAELALLELNKVIALEPNAPEVFEQRAEILSPLGRISEALNDLSRAIQLRPSARLYRHRGTLYFISEDYAAAHDDFQMSLEMKKYQPIAMLYKGLTFYHRGMLKEAIDAFKDALELKTDFTDAYRSLGQAYRELGDFEAAMENFRKALMLNQNHIQSLQLRGMMLYHHGSLQEALKDFKGCLQLEPYNEVCQYMRGLGHVAMGQFYEGIKAQTKVMLNDPLPGQKASPEYLKVKYLREYSRYLHAHLDLPVTEYNIDVDLPGNFKDHWAKNLPFLIEGYEEQPGLQPHIKDVLPQKFESYSEEVQELICTADHLGSLMQYATPGFLPNKRVHRAMGLATLEIMQVVQRTWANSKIRVGGKTRLMQWKDMFDIAVKWRRIADPDQPVLWLDQMPPQSLSRGFNNHINLIRGQIINMRYLAYFDKILNFIKDRILVYHSANNPKGLSDVRDALEKVKKVEDLLPIMKFNSKTRDGFTVNTKVPSLKYQGKEYDGFTITITGDRVGNMLFSVETQTTEERTQQYHDEIEALYKDLSSKGKALILSTELGEADAVCNLILSLVYYFYNLMPLSRGSSVVAYSVIMGALMASGKEITGKIPKGKLVDFEAMTTPSPEAFSKIGKSWMNLKSLPASYSSLPSVLDTFPTKRTMIEALNTDSSSHCTKNS
;
A
#
# COMPACT_ATOMS: atom_id res chain seq x y z
N MET A 1 10.52 6.90 -36.74
CA MET A 1 10.00 5.53 -36.45
C MET A 1 10.53 4.99 -35.10
N ALA A 2 11.75 5.26 -34.66
CA ALA A 2 12.26 4.81 -33.36
C ALA A 2 11.63 5.52 -32.14
N ALA A 3 11.18 6.78 -32.28
CA ALA A 3 10.54 7.52 -31.19
C ALA A 3 9.07 7.08 -30.91
N ALA A 4 8.40 6.51 -31.89
CA ALA A 4 7.03 6.00 -31.72
C ALA A 4 6.97 4.64 -31.00
N SER A 5 8.02 3.81 -31.13
CA SER A 5 8.11 2.51 -30.44
C SER A 5 8.47 2.66 -28.95
N GLN A 6 9.24 3.69 -28.60
CA GLN A 6 9.54 3.99 -27.17
C GLN A 6 8.34 4.55 -26.42
N SER A 7 7.48 5.30 -27.10
CA SER A 7 6.22 5.81 -26.52
C SER A 7 5.20 4.68 -26.25
N ALA A 8 5.12 3.69 -27.14
CA ALA A 8 4.23 2.52 -26.96
C ALA A 8 4.71 1.60 -25.83
N ALA A 9 6.00 1.37 -25.72
CA ALA A 9 6.58 0.57 -24.63
C ALA A 9 6.47 1.29 -23.26
N ALA A 10 6.61 2.62 -23.22
CA ALA A 10 6.39 3.41 -22.01
C ALA A 10 4.90 3.46 -21.62
N MET A 11 3.96 3.45 -22.57
CA MET A 11 2.54 3.33 -22.29
C MET A 11 2.16 1.93 -21.79
N VAL A 12 2.74 0.88 -22.32
CA VAL A 12 2.51 -0.49 -21.85
C VAL A 12 3.10 -0.67 -20.44
N ALA A 13 4.27 -0.10 -20.16
CA ALA A 13 4.85 -0.11 -18.81
C ALA A 13 4.06 0.75 -17.81
N ALA A 14 3.53 1.91 -18.23
CA ALA A 14 2.63 2.71 -17.41
C ALA A 14 1.26 2.02 -17.19
N GLN A 15 0.79 1.24 -18.17
CA GLN A 15 -0.40 0.40 -18.04
C GLN A 15 -0.17 -0.79 -17.12
N LEU A 16 1.02 -1.40 -17.11
CA LEU A 16 1.39 -2.45 -16.16
C LEU A 16 1.55 -1.92 -14.73
N LEU A 17 2.02 -0.68 -14.55
CA LEU A 17 2.07 0.01 -13.25
C LEU A 17 0.67 0.37 -12.72
N LEU A 18 -0.25 0.71 -13.60
CA LEU A 18 -1.68 0.83 -13.28
C LEU A 18 -2.32 -0.53 -12.95
N PHE A 19 -1.86 -1.60 -13.59
CA PHE A 19 -2.32 -2.98 -13.32
C PHE A 19 -1.98 -3.47 -11.91
N THR A 20 -0.83 -3.11 -11.35
CA THR A 20 -0.44 -3.56 -10.00
C THR A 20 -1.15 -2.83 -8.85
N LEU A 21 -1.61 -1.59 -9.09
CA LEU A 21 -2.42 -0.81 -8.14
C LEU A 21 -3.93 -0.90 -8.43
N HIS A 22 -4.34 -1.20 -9.67
CA HIS A 22 -5.72 -1.12 -10.17
C HIS A 22 -6.14 -2.35 -10.97
N GLY A 23 -5.41 -3.46 -10.89
CA GLY A 23 -5.73 -4.70 -11.62
C GLY A 23 -7.18 -5.19 -11.45
N SER A 24 -7.78 -4.89 -10.30
CA SER A 24 -9.20 -5.17 -10.03
C SER A 24 -10.13 -4.29 -10.87
N ALA A 25 -9.84 -2.99 -11.01
CA ALA A 25 -10.73 -2.06 -11.72
C ALA A 25 -10.84 -2.37 -13.21
N TRP A 26 -9.74 -2.78 -13.86
CA TRP A 26 -9.78 -3.19 -15.27
C TRP A 26 -10.44 -4.55 -15.47
N ALA A 27 -10.19 -5.52 -14.62
CA ALA A 27 -10.87 -6.82 -14.67
C ALA A 27 -12.38 -6.64 -14.41
N GLU A 28 -12.77 -5.78 -13.48
CA GLU A 28 -14.16 -5.42 -13.21
C GLU A 28 -14.76 -4.60 -14.36
N TYR A 29 -14.00 -3.69 -14.99
CA TYR A 29 -14.43 -2.96 -16.18
C TYR A 29 -14.79 -3.91 -17.33
N PHE A 30 -13.94 -4.91 -17.64
CA PHE A 30 -14.24 -5.90 -18.65
C PHE A 30 -15.43 -6.80 -18.27
N SER A 31 -15.62 -7.11 -16.98
CA SER A 31 -16.79 -7.84 -16.50
C SER A 31 -18.08 -7.03 -16.65
N LEU A 32 -18.02 -5.71 -16.50
CA LEU A 32 -19.15 -4.80 -16.70
C LEU A 32 -19.59 -4.68 -18.16
N LEU A 33 -18.64 -4.77 -19.08
CA LEU A 33 -18.93 -4.74 -20.51
C LEU A 33 -19.47 -6.08 -21.03
N SER A 34 -19.13 -7.18 -20.36
CA SER A 34 -19.47 -8.55 -20.75
C SER A 34 -20.83 -9.06 -20.26
N PHE A 35 -21.78 -8.18 -19.98
CA PHE A 35 -23.14 -8.58 -19.60
C PHE A 35 -23.88 -9.27 -20.76
N ASN A 36 -23.45 -10.42 -21.14
CA ASN A 36 -24.19 -11.54 -21.78
C ASN A 36 -23.29 -12.55 -22.51
N SER A 37 -22.13 -12.83 -22.05
CA SER A 37 -21.45 -13.99 -22.62
C SER A 37 -20.67 -14.76 -21.55
N ASN A 38 -21.08 -15.99 -21.31
CA ASN A 38 -20.26 -17.07 -20.78
C ASN A 38 -19.14 -17.41 -21.79
N SER A 39 -18.36 -16.42 -22.24
CA SER A 39 -17.23 -16.66 -23.13
C SER A 39 -15.95 -16.56 -22.33
N ARG A 40 -15.37 -17.71 -22.03
CA ARG A 40 -13.97 -17.82 -21.64
C ARG A 40 -13.10 -17.23 -22.74
N LEU A 41 -12.40 -16.14 -22.44
CA LEU A 41 -11.44 -15.50 -23.34
C LEU A 41 -10.31 -16.49 -23.67
N GLN A 42 -10.16 -16.86 -24.93
CA GLN A 42 -8.96 -17.54 -25.43
C GLN A 42 -7.78 -16.54 -25.36
N LYS A 43 -6.74 -16.91 -24.62
CA LYS A 43 -5.48 -16.13 -24.60
C LYS A 43 -4.71 -16.38 -25.90
N PRO A 44 -4.14 -15.34 -26.57
CA PRO A 44 -3.28 -15.55 -27.72
C PRO A 44 -1.99 -16.27 -27.31
N GLY A 45 -1.54 -17.21 -28.07
CA GLY A 45 -0.28 -17.93 -27.83
C GLY A 45 -0.41 -19.26 -27.12
N CYS A 46 -1.57 -19.95 -27.24
CA CYS A 46 -1.65 -21.34 -26.79
C CYS A 46 -0.77 -22.27 -27.64
N VAL A 47 -0.04 -23.15 -26.99
CA VAL A 47 0.87 -24.14 -27.63
C VAL A 47 0.24 -25.51 -27.50
N THR A 48 0.32 -26.32 -28.56
CA THR A 48 -0.17 -27.70 -28.52
C THR A 48 0.71 -28.57 -27.60
N GLN A 49 0.13 -29.63 -27.01
CA GLN A 49 0.88 -30.56 -26.15
C GLN A 49 2.12 -31.15 -26.83
N SER A 50 2.13 -31.27 -28.16
CA SER A 50 3.28 -31.75 -28.93
C SER A 50 4.41 -30.72 -29.05
N GLU A 51 4.08 -29.39 -28.98
CA GLU A 51 5.07 -28.33 -29.03
C GLU A 51 5.72 -28.11 -27.65
N LEU A 52 4.97 -28.32 -26.57
CA LEU A 52 5.50 -28.32 -25.19
C LEU A 52 6.52 -29.42 -24.92
N ALA A 53 6.35 -30.61 -25.53
CA ALA A 53 7.28 -31.72 -25.39
C ALA A 53 8.60 -31.55 -26.15
N ASN A 54 8.68 -30.60 -27.10
CA ASN A 54 9.85 -30.39 -27.97
C ASN A 54 10.62 -29.08 -27.70
N SER A 55 10.19 -28.21 -26.75
CA SER A 55 10.94 -27.01 -26.45
C SER A 55 12.16 -27.32 -25.59
N LYS A 56 13.35 -27.20 -26.18
CA LYS A 56 14.65 -27.36 -25.53
C LYS A 56 15.09 -26.13 -24.69
N ASP A 57 14.30 -25.08 -24.63
CA ASP A 57 14.58 -23.86 -23.84
C ASP A 57 13.97 -23.95 -22.44
N LEU A 58 14.42 -24.98 -21.70
CA LEU A 58 14.33 -24.96 -20.24
C LEU A 58 15.31 -23.88 -19.75
N VAL A 59 14.79 -22.75 -19.33
CA VAL A 59 15.53 -21.84 -18.47
C VAL A 59 15.84 -22.64 -17.20
N GLU A 60 17.09 -23.07 -17.06
CA GLU A 60 17.59 -23.71 -15.85
C GLU A 60 17.33 -22.71 -14.70
N CYS A 61 16.37 -23.05 -13.86
CA CYS A 61 16.30 -22.44 -12.53
C CYS A 61 17.69 -22.61 -11.92
N GLU A 62 18.34 -21.54 -11.49
CA GLU A 62 19.63 -21.63 -10.82
C GLU A 62 19.57 -22.72 -9.76
N SER A 63 20.06 -23.89 -10.09
CA SER A 63 19.89 -25.15 -9.36
C SER A 63 20.62 -25.20 -8.03
N SER A 64 21.41 -24.17 -7.70
CA SER A 64 22.19 -24.13 -6.47
C SER A 64 21.39 -23.92 -5.19
N PHE A 65 20.11 -23.50 -5.28
CA PHE A 65 19.29 -23.14 -4.12
C PHE A 65 17.95 -23.88 -4.03
N LEU A 66 17.57 -24.59 -5.06
CA LEU A 66 16.31 -25.34 -5.10
C LEU A 66 16.62 -26.84 -4.92
N ASN A 67 15.80 -27.50 -4.13
CA ASN A 67 15.87 -28.94 -3.99
C ASN A 67 15.72 -29.58 -5.38
N PRO A 68 16.59 -30.52 -5.84
CA PRO A 68 16.51 -31.11 -7.17
C PRO A 68 15.18 -31.83 -7.47
N GLU A 69 14.38 -32.15 -6.45
CA GLU A 69 13.07 -32.78 -6.56
C GLU A 69 11.91 -31.76 -6.73
N ASP A 70 12.21 -30.45 -6.78
CA ASP A 70 11.19 -29.40 -6.82
C ASP A 70 10.74 -29.15 -8.26
N THR A 71 9.73 -29.89 -8.70
CA THR A 71 9.12 -29.81 -10.05
C THR A 71 8.35 -28.49 -10.31
N ASP A 72 8.34 -27.55 -9.38
CA ASP A 72 7.60 -26.30 -9.45
C ASP A 72 8.24 -25.18 -10.32
N CYS A 73 9.44 -25.42 -10.85
CA CYS A 73 10.07 -24.52 -11.81
C CYS A 73 9.63 -24.88 -13.24
N VAL A 74 8.36 -24.68 -13.54
CA VAL A 74 7.84 -24.82 -14.91
C VAL A 74 8.06 -23.51 -15.65
N PRO A 75 8.70 -23.50 -16.84
CA PRO A 75 8.76 -22.32 -17.68
C PRO A 75 7.34 -21.83 -18.01
N ARG A 76 7.18 -20.53 -18.26
CA ARG A 76 5.94 -19.97 -18.82
C ARG A 76 5.60 -20.70 -20.14
N GLY A 77 4.97 -21.85 -20.03
CA GLY A 77 4.29 -22.47 -21.15
C GLY A 77 2.96 -21.76 -21.35
N ALA A 78 2.63 -21.40 -22.59
CA ALA A 78 1.27 -20.98 -22.90
C ALA A 78 0.31 -22.11 -22.47
N PRO A 79 -0.86 -21.77 -21.88
CA PRO A 79 -1.83 -22.80 -21.49
C PRO A 79 -2.24 -23.63 -22.70
N PRO A 80 -2.56 -24.94 -22.54
CA PRO A 80 -3.01 -25.77 -23.64
C PRO A 80 -4.24 -25.17 -24.32
N CYS A 81 -4.30 -25.23 -25.63
CA CYS A 81 -5.43 -24.74 -26.40
C CYS A 81 -6.70 -25.51 -25.99
N GLU A 82 -7.75 -24.80 -25.58
CA GLU A 82 -9.08 -25.41 -25.48
C GLU A 82 -9.57 -25.77 -26.89
N PRO A 83 -10.28 -26.88 -27.04
CA PRO A 83 -10.83 -27.26 -28.36
C PRO A 83 -11.73 -26.15 -28.88
N VAL A 84 -11.56 -25.80 -30.16
CA VAL A 84 -12.40 -24.80 -30.84
C VAL A 84 -13.87 -25.23 -30.69
N PRO A 85 -14.78 -24.34 -30.25
CA PRO A 85 -16.18 -24.70 -30.12
C PRO A 85 -16.73 -25.19 -31.44
N PHE A 86 -17.42 -26.32 -31.39
CA PHE A 86 -18.07 -26.88 -32.60
C PHE A 86 -19.10 -25.86 -33.11
N LEU A 87 -19.04 -25.56 -34.40
CA LEU A 87 -19.92 -24.61 -35.08
C LEU A 87 -21.37 -25.19 -35.08
N ASP A 88 -22.20 -24.81 -34.14
CA ASP A 88 -23.60 -25.20 -34.09
C ASP A 88 -24.39 -24.30 -35.06
N THR A 89 -24.38 -24.71 -36.33
CA THR A 89 -24.98 -23.95 -37.42
C THR A 89 -26.48 -23.80 -37.26
N GLU A 90 -27.17 -24.79 -36.69
CA GLU A 90 -28.64 -24.75 -36.49
C GLU A 90 -29.00 -23.71 -35.40
N LYS A 91 -28.22 -23.64 -34.35
CA LYS A 91 -28.39 -22.64 -33.28
C LYS A 91 -28.19 -21.21 -33.80
N ILE A 92 -27.16 -20.99 -34.63
CA ILE A 92 -26.85 -19.67 -35.20
C ILE A 92 -28.00 -19.25 -36.15
N LEU A 93 -28.47 -20.16 -37.02
CA LEU A 93 -29.58 -19.88 -37.93
C LEU A 93 -30.88 -19.59 -37.20
N SER A 94 -31.17 -20.30 -36.11
CA SER A 94 -32.36 -20.03 -35.27
C SER A 94 -32.31 -18.66 -34.61
N GLN A 95 -31.14 -18.27 -34.12
CA GLN A 95 -30.91 -16.95 -33.55
C GLN A 95 -31.00 -15.84 -34.62
N ALA A 96 -30.41 -16.05 -35.76
CA ALA A 96 -30.48 -15.13 -36.90
C ALA A 96 -31.94 -14.86 -37.32
N LYS A 97 -32.75 -15.92 -37.40
CA LYS A 97 -34.19 -15.79 -37.70
C LYS A 97 -34.92 -14.91 -36.69
N VAL A 98 -34.71 -15.12 -35.41
CA VAL A 98 -35.31 -14.29 -34.35
C VAL A 98 -34.84 -12.82 -34.44
N LEU A 99 -33.57 -12.61 -34.70
CA LEU A 99 -33.01 -11.27 -34.84
C LEU A 99 -33.58 -10.53 -36.07
N SER A 100 -33.78 -11.25 -37.20
CA SER A 100 -34.33 -10.67 -38.41
C SER A 100 -35.82 -10.35 -38.23
N GLU A 101 -36.63 -11.30 -37.73
CA GLU A 101 -38.07 -11.10 -37.51
C GLU A 101 -38.37 -9.96 -36.57
N GLN A 102 -37.58 -9.79 -35.52
CA GLN A 102 -37.76 -8.76 -34.49
C GLN A 102 -36.96 -7.46 -34.77
N LYS A 103 -36.19 -7.41 -35.87
CA LYS A 103 -35.26 -6.30 -36.20
C LYS A 103 -34.41 -5.87 -35.01
N ARG A 104 -33.92 -6.84 -34.25
CA ARG A 104 -33.15 -6.60 -33.00
C ARG A 104 -31.64 -6.46 -33.27
N PHE A 105 -31.28 -5.70 -34.29
CA PHE A 105 -29.89 -5.30 -34.55
C PHE A 105 -29.85 -3.86 -35.07
N PRO A 106 -28.72 -3.16 -34.88
CA PRO A 106 -28.60 -1.76 -35.23
C PRO A 106 -28.71 -1.52 -36.75
N PHE A 107 -29.36 -0.40 -37.11
CA PHE A 107 -29.51 0.06 -38.51
C PHE A 107 -30.17 -0.96 -39.44
N ALA A 108 -31.19 -1.69 -38.96
CA ALA A 108 -31.97 -2.61 -39.80
C ALA A 108 -32.58 -1.85 -41.00
N THR A 109 -32.54 -2.49 -42.15
CA THR A 109 -33.06 -1.94 -43.44
C THR A 109 -34.56 -2.23 -43.62
N ILE A 110 -35.13 -1.72 -44.71
CA ILE A 110 -36.50 -2.01 -45.10
C ILE A 110 -36.59 -3.36 -45.81
N ASP A 111 -35.50 -3.74 -46.54
CA ASP A 111 -35.45 -5.01 -47.28
C ASP A 111 -35.28 -6.20 -46.34
N ALA A 112 -36.22 -7.16 -46.44
CA ALA A 112 -36.26 -8.35 -45.60
C ALA A 112 -35.07 -9.31 -45.87
N ASN A 113 -34.67 -9.51 -47.11
CA ASN A 113 -33.57 -10.40 -47.46
C ASN A 113 -32.23 -9.87 -46.93
N THR A 114 -32.00 -8.59 -47.11
CA THR A 114 -30.80 -7.93 -46.52
C THR A 114 -30.79 -8.03 -44.99
N ASN A 115 -31.95 -7.91 -44.33
CA ASN A 115 -32.03 -8.07 -42.89
C ASN A 115 -31.75 -9.50 -42.42
N GLU A 116 -32.12 -10.54 -43.19
CA GLU A 116 -31.77 -11.93 -42.85
C GLU A 116 -30.26 -12.13 -42.89
N GLU A 117 -29.59 -11.63 -43.91
CA GLU A 117 -28.12 -11.70 -44.02
C GLU A 117 -27.42 -10.90 -42.93
N LEU A 118 -27.88 -9.68 -42.60
CA LEU A 118 -27.36 -8.89 -41.52
C LEU A 118 -27.55 -9.58 -40.15
N ALA A 119 -28.74 -10.13 -39.92
CA ALA A 119 -29.05 -10.86 -38.68
C ALA A 119 -28.15 -12.08 -38.50
N PHE A 120 -27.81 -12.79 -39.58
CA PHE A 120 -26.84 -13.88 -39.53
C PHE A 120 -25.46 -13.42 -39.10
N GLY A 121 -24.96 -12.30 -39.64
CA GLY A 121 -23.71 -11.69 -39.23
C GLY A 121 -23.71 -11.31 -37.73
N TYR A 122 -24.79 -10.70 -37.23
CA TYR A 122 -24.93 -10.38 -35.82
C TYR A 122 -25.08 -11.62 -34.92
N ALA A 123 -25.70 -12.68 -35.38
CA ALA A 123 -25.74 -13.95 -34.68
C ALA A 123 -24.35 -14.59 -34.54
N LEU A 124 -23.50 -14.48 -35.58
CA LEU A 124 -22.10 -14.89 -35.51
C LEU A 124 -21.34 -14.12 -34.43
N ILE A 125 -21.51 -12.78 -34.35
CA ILE A 125 -20.92 -11.97 -33.26
C ILE A 125 -21.42 -12.44 -31.88
N GLY A 126 -22.70 -12.70 -31.74
CA GLY A 126 -23.31 -13.19 -30.51
C GLY A 126 -22.78 -14.57 -30.06
N ASN A 127 -22.30 -15.38 -30.97
CA ASN A 127 -21.65 -16.68 -30.69
C ASN A 127 -20.11 -16.59 -30.71
N THR A 128 -19.52 -15.38 -30.62
CA THR A 128 -18.08 -15.12 -30.56
C THR A 128 -17.27 -15.56 -31.81
N LEU A 129 -17.94 -15.82 -32.90
CA LEU A 129 -17.36 -16.20 -34.19
C LEU A 129 -16.97 -14.95 -34.99
N TYR A 130 -16.02 -14.20 -34.49
CA TYR A 130 -15.68 -12.88 -35.03
C TYR A 130 -15.05 -12.93 -36.41
N ASP A 131 -14.24 -13.94 -36.73
CA ASP A 131 -13.61 -14.09 -38.02
C ASP A 131 -14.63 -14.40 -39.12
N GLU A 132 -15.60 -15.26 -38.79
CA GLU A 132 -16.71 -15.60 -39.70
C GLU A 132 -17.62 -14.39 -39.90
N ALA A 133 -17.92 -13.64 -38.82
CA ALA A 133 -18.70 -12.40 -38.90
C ALA A 133 -18.01 -11.35 -39.80
N ILE A 134 -16.70 -11.17 -39.67
CA ILE A 134 -15.90 -10.25 -40.49
C ILE A 134 -15.97 -10.65 -41.97
N LYS A 135 -15.81 -11.95 -42.29
CA LYS A 135 -15.90 -12.47 -43.65
C LYS A 135 -17.30 -12.24 -44.23
N HIS A 136 -18.34 -12.54 -43.43
CA HIS A 136 -19.73 -12.40 -43.86
C HIS A 136 -20.10 -10.95 -44.15
N PHE A 137 -19.83 -10.01 -43.21
CA PHE A 137 -20.06 -8.59 -43.46
C PHE A 137 -19.20 -8.03 -44.58
N SER A 138 -18.01 -8.54 -44.80
CA SER A 138 -17.15 -8.11 -45.91
C SER A 138 -17.74 -8.53 -47.25
N ALA A 139 -18.37 -9.70 -47.36
CA ALA A 139 -19.08 -10.15 -48.55
C ALA A 139 -20.30 -9.26 -48.83
N LEU A 140 -21.09 -8.92 -47.82
CA LEU A 140 -22.21 -7.99 -47.98
C LEU A 140 -21.78 -6.60 -48.45
N LEU A 141 -20.65 -6.12 -47.99
CA LEU A 141 -20.10 -4.80 -48.33
C LEU A 141 -19.46 -4.77 -49.73
N GLN A 142 -19.15 -5.92 -50.35
CA GLN A 142 -18.79 -6.00 -51.77
C GLN A 142 -20.00 -5.66 -52.69
N GLY A 143 -21.20 -6.06 -52.26
CA GLY A 143 -22.44 -5.76 -53.01
C GLY A 143 -23.00 -4.35 -52.71
N ASN A 144 -22.87 -3.88 -51.47
CA ASN A 144 -23.31 -2.54 -51.02
C ASN A 144 -22.30 -1.92 -50.03
N PRO A 145 -21.34 -1.11 -50.51
CA PRO A 145 -20.28 -0.54 -49.69
C PRO A 145 -20.75 0.44 -48.61
N GLU A 146 -21.95 1.00 -48.72
CA GLU A 146 -22.53 1.99 -47.80
C GLU A 146 -23.58 1.37 -46.87
N LEU A 147 -23.67 0.05 -46.80
CA LEU A 147 -24.62 -0.64 -45.91
C LEU A 147 -24.19 -0.45 -44.46
N VAL A 148 -24.76 0.58 -43.82
CA VAL A 148 -24.37 1.07 -42.47
C VAL A 148 -24.35 -0.08 -41.44
N SER A 149 -25.39 -0.94 -41.44
CA SER A 149 -25.46 -2.04 -40.47
C SER A 149 -24.35 -3.07 -40.66
N ALA A 150 -23.90 -3.34 -41.89
CA ALA A 150 -22.78 -4.24 -42.15
C ALA A 150 -21.44 -3.61 -41.75
N ILE A 151 -21.23 -2.30 -42.03
CA ILE A 151 -20.03 -1.57 -41.60
C ILE A 151 -19.95 -1.59 -40.09
N TYR A 152 -21.07 -1.29 -39.42
CA TYR A 152 -21.16 -1.28 -37.96
C TYR A 152 -20.89 -2.68 -37.35
N GLY A 153 -21.55 -3.72 -37.90
CA GLY A 153 -21.35 -5.10 -37.46
C GLY A 153 -19.89 -5.58 -37.64
N ARG A 154 -19.26 -5.25 -38.78
CA ARG A 154 -17.85 -5.55 -39.00
C ARG A 154 -16.93 -4.81 -38.04
N GLY A 155 -17.25 -3.53 -37.78
CA GLY A 155 -16.54 -2.72 -36.78
C GLY A 155 -16.60 -3.33 -35.37
N ILE A 156 -17.79 -3.78 -34.94
CA ILE A 156 -17.95 -4.50 -33.64
C ILE A 156 -17.11 -5.78 -33.61
N ALA A 157 -17.16 -6.61 -34.68
CA ALA A 157 -16.43 -7.86 -34.77
C ALA A 157 -14.91 -7.63 -34.69
N TYR A 158 -14.39 -6.63 -35.40
CA TYR A 158 -12.99 -6.20 -35.25
C TYR A 158 -12.69 -5.71 -33.85
N GLY A 159 -13.57 -4.92 -33.24
CA GLY A 159 -13.38 -4.40 -31.87
C GLY A 159 -13.31 -5.49 -30.83
N LYS A 160 -14.21 -6.48 -30.91
CA LYS A 160 -14.20 -7.64 -29.99
C LYS A 160 -12.94 -8.51 -30.17
N LYS A 161 -12.45 -8.63 -31.39
CA LYS A 161 -11.18 -9.30 -31.70
C LYS A 161 -9.98 -8.46 -31.35
N GLY A 162 -10.08 -7.13 -31.43
CA GLY A 162 -9.03 -6.15 -31.14
C GLY A 162 -8.57 -6.08 -29.68
N LEU A 163 -9.31 -6.68 -28.75
CA LEU A 163 -8.85 -6.86 -27.37
C LEU A 163 -7.56 -7.71 -27.26
N GLN A 164 -7.23 -8.45 -28.33
CA GLN A 164 -6.07 -9.33 -28.41
C GLN A 164 -4.99 -8.83 -29.41
N ASP A 165 -5.35 -7.97 -30.35
CA ASP A 165 -4.44 -7.43 -31.39
C ASP A 165 -4.80 -5.97 -31.73
N ILE A 166 -3.88 -5.06 -31.45
CA ILE A 166 -4.02 -3.60 -31.69
C ILE A 166 -4.46 -3.28 -33.12
N ARG A 167 -4.00 -4.07 -34.14
CA ARG A 167 -4.39 -3.87 -35.55
C ARG A 167 -5.89 -4.03 -35.77
N ASN A 168 -6.52 -5.00 -35.12
CA ASN A 168 -7.97 -5.18 -35.20
C ASN A 168 -8.72 -4.02 -34.50
N ALA A 169 -8.20 -3.49 -33.40
CA ALA A 169 -8.79 -2.33 -32.75
C ALA A 169 -8.74 -1.07 -33.65
N GLU A 170 -7.64 -0.86 -34.36
CA GLU A 170 -7.54 0.25 -35.31
C GLU A 170 -8.47 0.09 -36.50
N LEU A 171 -8.64 -1.13 -37.04
CA LEU A 171 -9.62 -1.41 -38.08
C LEU A 171 -11.05 -1.16 -37.62
N ALA A 172 -11.37 -1.56 -36.38
CA ALA A 172 -12.65 -1.28 -35.76
C ALA A 172 -12.94 0.23 -35.68
N LEU A 173 -11.96 1.02 -35.21
CA LEU A 173 -12.09 2.48 -35.16
C LEU A 173 -12.31 3.09 -36.55
N LEU A 174 -11.64 2.57 -37.59
CA LEU A 174 -11.82 3.04 -38.95
C LEU A 174 -13.26 2.77 -39.45
N GLU A 175 -13.79 1.57 -39.18
CA GLU A 175 -15.17 1.23 -39.57
C GLU A 175 -16.20 2.09 -38.81
N LEU A 176 -16.05 2.24 -37.49
CA LEU A 176 -16.95 3.07 -36.69
C LEU A 176 -16.88 4.57 -37.07
N ASN A 177 -15.72 5.07 -37.48
CA ASN A 177 -15.61 6.44 -38.00
C ASN A 177 -16.41 6.63 -39.30
N LYS A 178 -16.44 5.60 -40.18
CA LYS A 178 -17.29 5.61 -41.39
C LYS A 178 -18.77 5.65 -41.01
N VAL A 179 -19.18 4.83 -40.02
CA VAL A 179 -20.56 4.83 -39.52
C VAL A 179 -20.95 6.20 -38.95
N ILE A 180 -20.08 6.85 -38.19
CA ILE A 180 -20.34 8.19 -37.64
C ILE A 180 -20.47 9.23 -38.75
N ALA A 181 -19.72 9.08 -39.86
CA ALA A 181 -19.85 9.99 -41.00
C ALA A 181 -21.20 9.82 -41.71
N LEU A 182 -21.73 8.60 -41.76
CA LEU A 182 -23.02 8.25 -42.38
C LEU A 182 -24.21 8.55 -41.44
N GLU A 183 -24.04 8.25 -40.14
CA GLU A 183 -25.08 8.36 -39.09
C GLU A 183 -24.56 9.12 -37.87
N PRO A 184 -24.41 10.45 -37.95
CA PRO A 184 -23.78 11.29 -36.91
C PRO A 184 -24.58 11.41 -35.60
N ASN A 185 -25.83 10.98 -35.61
CA ASN A 185 -26.74 11.07 -34.44
C ASN A 185 -27.09 9.71 -33.83
N ALA A 186 -26.28 8.68 -34.07
CA ALA A 186 -26.46 7.35 -33.51
C ALA A 186 -25.63 7.16 -32.23
N PRO A 187 -26.23 7.25 -31.03
CA PRO A 187 -25.49 7.18 -29.77
C PRO A 187 -24.79 5.82 -29.57
N GLU A 188 -25.31 4.75 -30.15
CA GLU A 188 -24.74 3.40 -30.07
C GLU A 188 -23.34 3.32 -30.69
N VAL A 189 -23.09 4.08 -31.74
CA VAL A 189 -21.78 4.07 -32.44
C VAL A 189 -20.71 4.73 -31.59
N PHE A 190 -21.06 5.85 -30.95
CA PHE A 190 -20.15 6.52 -30.00
C PHE A 190 -19.85 5.65 -28.79
N GLU A 191 -20.87 4.94 -28.26
CA GLU A 191 -20.67 4.00 -27.14
C GLU A 191 -19.72 2.88 -27.54
N GLN A 192 -19.90 2.27 -28.71
CA GLN A 192 -19.03 1.19 -29.21
C GLN A 192 -17.60 1.69 -29.49
N ARG A 193 -17.45 2.90 -30.02
CA ARG A 193 -16.13 3.47 -30.24
C ARG A 193 -15.42 3.73 -28.91
N ALA A 194 -16.11 4.22 -27.91
CA ALA A 194 -15.56 4.39 -26.57
C ALA A 194 -15.12 3.06 -25.94
N GLU A 195 -15.86 1.96 -26.13
CA GLU A 195 -15.46 0.62 -25.68
C GLU A 195 -14.12 0.15 -26.28
N ILE A 196 -13.79 0.59 -27.51
CA ILE A 196 -12.54 0.25 -28.18
C ILE A 196 -11.41 1.23 -27.79
N LEU A 197 -11.71 2.51 -27.65
CA LEU A 197 -10.74 3.54 -27.29
C LEU A 197 -10.17 3.35 -25.88
N SER A 198 -11.00 2.86 -24.96
CA SER A 198 -10.65 2.69 -23.56
C SER A 198 -9.47 1.71 -23.34
N PRO A 199 -9.49 0.48 -23.87
CA PRO A 199 -8.36 -0.45 -23.75
C PRO A 199 -7.08 0.04 -24.45
N LEU A 200 -7.23 0.91 -25.46
CA LEU A 200 -6.10 1.52 -26.15
C LEU A 200 -5.46 2.69 -25.34
N GLY A 201 -5.97 2.98 -24.15
CA GLY A 201 -5.51 4.09 -23.31
C GLY A 201 -5.95 5.48 -23.81
N ARG A 202 -6.81 5.56 -24.84
CA ARG A 202 -7.33 6.80 -25.39
C ARG A 202 -8.57 7.29 -24.64
N ILE A 203 -8.41 7.40 -23.29
CA ILE A 203 -9.52 7.63 -22.34
C ILE A 203 -10.24 8.95 -22.61
N SER A 204 -9.49 10.03 -22.92
CA SER A 204 -10.10 11.35 -23.19
C SER A 204 -11.05 11.31 -24.39
N GLU A 205 -10.70 10.55 -25.44
CA GLU A 205 -11.55 10.40 -26.63
C GLU A 205 -12.78 9.54 -26.30
N ALA A 206 -12.60 8.48 -25.54
CA ALA A 206 -13.71 7.63 -25.07
C ALA A 206 -14.72 8.44 -24.21
N LEU A 207 -14.24 9.30 -23.30
CA LEU A 207 -15.08 10.19 -22.51
C LEU A 207 -15.85 11.21 -23.36
N ASN A 208 -15.22 11.75 -24.43
CA ASN A 208 -15.88 12.65 -25.36
C ASN A 208 -17.00 11.91 -26.12
N ASP A 209 -16.75 10.69 -26.57
CA ASP A 209 -17.72 9.85 -27.26
C ASP A 209 -18.93 9.53 -26.37
N LEU A 210 -18.68 9.08 -25.13
CA LEU A 210 -19.78 8.81 -24.18
C LEU A 210 -20.56 10.08 -23.83
N SER A 211 -19.89 11.22 -23.73
CA SER A 211 -20.56 12.52 -23.52
C SER A 211 -21.45 12.88 -24.71
N ARG A 212 -20.99 12.61 -25.93
CA ARG A 212 -21.80 12.81 -27.14
C ARG A 212 -22.98 11.86 -27.17
N ALA A 213 -22.79 10.57 -26.84
CA ALA A 213 -23.86 9.58 -26.77
C ALA A 213 -24.94 9.98 -25.73
N ILE A 214 -24.52 10.49 -24.56
CA ILE A 214 -25.44 10.99 -23.52
C ILE A 214 -26.21 12.21 -23.99
N GLN A 215 -25.56 13.15 -24.69
CA GLN A 215 -26.26 14.33 -25.27
C GLN A 215 -27.33 13.91 -26.28
N LEU A 216 -27.08 12.86 -27.06
CA LEU A 216 -28.02 12.39 -28.06
C LEU A 216 -29.19 11.61 -27.43
N ARG A 217 -28.89 10.72 -26.51
CA ARG A 217 -29.91 9.88 -25.82
C ARG A 217 -29.42 9.46 -24.43
N PRO A 218 -29.74 10.23 -23.38
CA PRO A 218 -29.32 9.88 -22.01
C PRO A 218 -29.88 8.53 -21.59
N SER A 219 -29.07 7.72 -20.95
CA SER A 219 -29.48 6.44 -20.36
C SER A 219 -28.64 6.06 -19.14
N ALA A 220 -29.22 5.31 -18.20
CA ALA A 220 -28.52 4.84 -17.02
C ALA A 220 -27.24 4.04 -17.37
N ARG A 221 -27.27 3.31 -18.49
CA ARG A 221 -26.11 2.54 -18.97
C ARG A 221 -24.95 3.46 -19.39
N LEU A 222 -25.23 4.52 -20.14
CA LEU A 222 -24.22 5.44 -20.64
C LEU A 222 -23.56 6.24 -19.50
N TYR A 223 -24.37 6.73 -18.54
CA TYR A 223 -23.84 7.36 -17.35
C TYR A 223 -22.95 6.41 -16.54
N ARG A 224 -23.41 5.17 -16.31
CA ARG A 224 -22.58 4.17 -15.62
C ARG A 224 -21.28 3.88 -16.38
N HIS A 225 -21.31 3.76 -17.70
CA HIS A 225 -20.12 3.53 -18.52
C HIS A 225 -19.13 4.70 -18.42
N ARG A 226 -19.61 5.94 -18.58
CA ARG A 226 -18.78 7.14 -18.46
C ARG A 226 -18.23 7.29 -17.03
N GLY A 227 -19.06 7.07 -16.02
CA GLY A 227 -18.65 7.05 -14.62
C GLY A 227 -17.55 6.02 -14.33
N THR A 228 -17.59 4.85 -14.97
CA THR A 228 -16.51 3.86 -14.86
C THR A 228 -15.21 4.37 -15.47
N LEU A 229 -15.25 5.06 -16.61
CA LEU A 229 -14.05 5.64 -17.21
C LEU A 229 -13.48 6.79 -16.37
N TYR A 230 -14.33 7.66 -15.80
CA TYR A 230 -13.88 8.67 -14.84
C TYR A 230 -13.24 8.02 -13.62
N PHE A 231 -13.82 6.92 -13.10
CA PHE A 231 -13.25 6.17 -11.99
C PHE A 231 -11.85 5.62 -12.30
N ILE A 232 -11.67 5.03 -13.48
CA ILE A 232 -10.36 4.52 -13.94
C ILE A 232 -9.35 5.64 -14.13
N SER A 233 -9.82 6.82 -14.55
CA SER A 233 -8.99 8.02 -14.71
C SER A 233 -8.72 8.77 -13.39
N GLU A 234 -9.14 8.19 -12.25
CA GLU A 234 -9.03 8.75 -10.91
C GLU A 234 -9.80 10.07 -10.70
N ASP A 235 -10.69 10.45 -11.62
CA ASP A 235 -11.64 11.56 -11.42
C ASP A 235 -12.88 11.03 -10.67
N TYR A 236 -12.68 10.79 -9.38
CA TYR A 236 -13.70 10.21 -8.51
C TYR A 236 -14.89 11.14 -8.29
N ALA A 237 -14.73 12.45 -8.48
CA ALA A 237 -15.83 13.41 -8.37
C ALA A 237 -16.79 13.28 -9.56
N ALA A 238 -16.27 13.34 -10.79
CA ALA A 238 -17.07 13.14 -11.99
C ALA A 238 -17.66 11.72 -12.06
N ALA A 239 -16.91 10.72 -11.62
CA ALA A 239 -17.41 9.35 -11.52
C ALA A 239 -18.60 9.24 -10.58
N HIS A 240 -18.54 9.88 -9.39
CA HIS A 240 -19.63 9.92 -8.43
C HIS A 240 -20.91 10.50 -9.04
N ASP A 241 -20.80 11.65 -9.70
CA ASP A 241 -21.94 12.34 -10.30
C ASP A 241 -22.61 11.46 -11.38
N ASP A 242 -21.82 10.81 -12.21
CA ASP A 242 -22.34 9.90 -13.24
C ASP A 242 -22.99 8.64 -12.64
N PHE A 243 -22.42 8.03 -11.61
CA PHE A 243 -23.07 6.90 -10.93
C PHE A 243 -24.37 7.33 -10.23
N GLN A 244 -24.39 8.51 -9.64
CA GLN A 244 -25.59 9.08 -9.03
C GLN A 244 -26.70 9.28 -10.10
N MET A 245 -26.37 9.90 -11.25
CA MET A 245 -27.32 10.07 -12.35
C MET A 245 -27.84 8.73 -12.89
N SER A 246 -26.94 7.72 -13.00
CA SER A 246 -27.34 6.38 -13.41
C SER A 246 -28.35 5.74 -12.46
N LEU A 247 -28.13 5.87 -11.14
CA LEU A 247 -29.01 5.34 -10.09
C LEU A 247 -30.33 6.09 -9.99
N GLU A 248 -30.37 7.39 -10.27
CA GLU A 248 -31.62 8.17 -10.35
C GLU A 248 -32.49 7.72 -11.50
N MET A 249 -31.91 7.41 -12.67
CA MET A 249 -32.63 6.87 -13.82
C MET A 249 -33.11 5.42 -13.61
N LYS A 250 -32.32 4.60 -12.94
CA LYS A 250 -32.61 3.20 -12.66
C LYS A 250 -32.05 2.81 -11.28
N LYS A 251 -32.92 2.67 -10.30
CA LYS A 251 -32.55 2.42 -8.90
C LYS A 251 -31.91 1.05 -8.65
N TYR A 252 -32.40 0.00 -9.29
CA TYR A 252 -31.89 -1.36 -9.09
C TYR A 252 -30.64 -1.61 -9.95
N GLN A 253 -29.48 -1.19 -9.45
CA GLN A 253 -28.17 -1.38 -10.08
C GLN A 253 -27.10 -1.63 -9.00
N PRO A 254 -26.94 -2.89 -8.50
CA PRO A 254 -25.96 -3.19 -7.45
C PRO A 254 -24.55 -2.78 -7.81
N ILE A 255 -24.17 -2.95 -9.09
CA ILE A 255 -22.83 -2.58 -9.59
C ILE A 255 -22.60 -1.06 -9.54
N ALA A 256 -23.59 -0.27 -10.00
CA ALA A 256 -23.47 1.19 -9.94
C ALA A 256 -23.38 1.70 -8.48
N MET A 257 -24.11 1.05 -7.57
CA MET A 257 -24.06 1.35 -6.14
C MET A 257 -22.69 0.99 -5.54
N LEU A 258 -22.11 -0.18 -5.94
CA LEU A 258 -20.76 -0.57 -5.56
C LEU A 258 -19.72 0.48 -5.99
N TYR A 259 -19.75 0.89 -7.28
CA TYR A 259 -18.81 1.89 -7.80
C TYR A 259 -19.01 3.28 -7.19
N LYS A 260 -20.25 3.67 -6.87
CA LYS A 260 -20.50 4.88 -6.07
C LYS A 260 -19.81 4.79 -4.71
N GLY A 261 -19.90 3.63 -4.05
CA GLY A 261 -19.17 3.36 -2.81
C GLY A 261 -17.66 3.41 -2.98
N LEU A 262 -17.14 2.87 -4.07
CA LEU A 262 -15.71 2.93 -4.40
C LEU A 262 -15.23 4.37 -4.66
N THR A 263 -16.06 5.24 -5.28
CA THR A 263 -15.70 6.66 -5.44
C THR A 263 -15.60 7.36 -4.09
N PHE A 264 -16.49 7.08 -3.15
CA PHE A 264 -16.39 7.59 -1.78
C PHE A 264 -15.13 7.06 -1.08
N TYR A 265 -14.84 5.76 -1.22
CA TYR A 265 -13.66 5.14 -0.64
C TYR A 265 -12.35 5.81 -1.08
N HIS A 266 -12.17 6.00 -2.40
CA HIS A 266 -10.97 6.64 -2.96
C HIS A 266 -10.86 8.14 -2.61
N ARG A 267 -11.99 8.80 -2.31
CA ARG A 267 -12.01 10.17 -1.78
C ARG A 267 -11.79 10.23 -0.27
N GLY A 268 -11.59 9.09 0.41
CA GLY A 268 -11.39 9.02 1.85
C GLY A 268 -12.68 9.17 2.68
N MET A 269 -13.85 9.21 2.04
CA MET A 269 -15.17 9.31 2.67
C MET A 269 -15.64 7.91 3.09
N LEU A 270 -14.94 7.33 4.09
CA LEU A 270 -15.10 5.92 4.43
C LEU A 270 -16.48 5.56 4.99
N LYS A 271 -17.14 6.48 5.67
CA LYS A 271 -18.50 6.24 6.20
C LYS A 271 -19.51 6.11 5.07
N GLU A 272 -19.49 7.08 4.17
CA GLU A 272 -20.35 7.11 2.99
C GLU A 272 -20.07 5.91 2.06
N ALA A 273 -18.79 5.50 1.96
CA ALA A 273 -18.41 4.29 1.22
C ALA A 273 -19.05 3.04 1.84
N ILE A 274 -18.94 2.89 3.17
CA ILE A 274 -19.51 1.75 3.89
C ILE A 274 -21.05 1.71 3.72
N ASP A 275 -21.70 2.85 3.81
CA ASP A 275 -23.17 2.93 3.63
C ASP A 275 -23.56 2.53 2.21
N ALA A 276 -22.88 3.04 1.18
CA ALA A 276 -23.12 2.67 -0.21
C ALA A 276 -22.83 1.18 -0.50
N PHE A 277 -21.82 0.57 0.13
CA PHE A 277 -21.56 -0.86 0.00
C PHE A 277 -22.65 -1.70 0.67
N LYS A 278 -23.21 -1.26 1.80
CA LYS A 278 -24.36 -1.89 2.44
C LYS A 278 -25.61 -1.78 1.57
N ASP A 279 -25.87 -0.60 0.99
CA ASP A 279 -26.97 -0.41 0.04
C ASP A 279 -26.83 -1.35 -1.17
N ALA A 280 -25.60 -1.55 -1.68
CA ALA A 280 -25.34 -2.52 -2.75
C ALA A 280 -25.69 -3.96 -2.33
N LEU A 281 -25.42 -4.33 -1.05
CA LEU A 281 -25.76 -5.63 -0.50
C LEU A 281 -27.26 -5.79 -0.21
N GLU A 282 -27.98 -4.72 0.08
CA GLU A 282 -29.45 -4.75 0.15
C GLU A 282 -30.07 -5.04 -1.22
N LEU A 283 -29.47 -4.52 -2.29
CA LEU A 283 -29.89 -4.82 -3.66
C LEU A 283 -29.49 -6.23 -4.10
N LYS A 284 -28.32 -6.72 -3.66
CA LYS A 284 -27.79 -8.04 -4.02
C LYS A 284 -27.02 -8.64 -2.84
N THR A 285 -27.63 -9.56 -2.11
CA THR A 285 -27.09 -10.14 -0.86
C THR A 285 -25.89 -11.08 -1.09
N ASP A 286 -25.77 -11.69 -2.27
CA ASP A 286 -24.69 -12.58 -2.68
C ASP A 286 -23.58 -11.86 -3.48
N PHE A 287 -23.32 -10.58 -3.14
CA PHE A 287 -22.38 -9.75 -3.87
C PHE A 287 -20.97 -9.79 -3.23
N THR A 288 -20.14 -10.72 -3.69
CA THR A 288 -18.79 -10.96 -3.19
C THR A 288 -17.92 -9.70 -3.17
N ASP A 289 -17.94 -8.88 -4.24
CA ASP A 289 -17.14 -7.67 -4.34
C ASP A 289 -17.56 -6.58 -3.34
N ALA A 290 -18.85 -6.50 -3.02
CA ALA A 290 -19.34 -5.57 -2.01
C ALA A 290 -18.83 -5.94 -0.61
N TYR A 291 -18.83 -7.23 -0.25
CA TYR A 291 -18.22 -7.70 0.99
C TYR A 291 -16.71 -7.47 1.02
N ARG A 292 -16.00 -7.74 -0.09
CA ARG A 292 -14.57 -7.42 -0.21
C ARG A 292 -14.30 -5.94 0.03
N SER A 293 -15.09 -5.06 -0.59
CA SER A 293 -14.94 -3.60 -0.48
C SER A 293 -15.27 -3.10 0.92
N LEU A 294 -16.28 -3.67 1.58
CA LEU A 294 -16.57 -3.42 3.00
C LEU A 294 -15.39 -3.82 3.88
N GLY A 295 -14.84 -5.02 3.69
CA GLY A 295 -13.67 -5.49 4.42
C GLY A 295 -12.49 -4.51 4.28
N GLN A 296 -12.26 -4.00 3.07
CA GLN A 296 -11.21 -3.04 2.80
C GLN A 296 -11.49 -1.68 3.47
N ALA A 297 -12.71 -1.19 3.45
CA ALA A 297 -13.09 0.07 4.11
C ALA A 297 -12.96 -0.01 5.63
N TYR A 298 -13.37 -1.11 6.24
CA TYR A 298 -13.18 -1.34 7.68
C TYR A 298 -11.70 -1.49 8.06
N ARG A 299 -10.88 -2.09 7.18
CA ARG A 299 -9.42 -2.13 7.37
C ARG A 299 -8.83 -0.72 7.46
N GLU A 300 -9.22 0.18 6.56
CA GLU A 300 -8.76 1.57 6.59
C GLU A 300 -9.22 2.33 7.84
N LEU A 301 -10.40 2.01 8.37
CA LEU A 301 -10.88 2.52 9.65
C LEU A 301 -10.12 1.95 10.87
N GLY A 302 -9.34 0.87 10.69
CA GLY A 302 -8.68 0.18 11.78
C GLY A 302 -9.57 -0.80 12.55
N ASP A 303 -10.77 -1.10 12.02
CA ASP A 303 -11.69 -2.11 12.58
C ASP A 303 -11.33 -3.50 12.05
N PHE A 304 -10.43 -4.18 12.78
CA PHE A 304 -9.93 -5.49 12.39
C PHE A 304 -11.03 -6.54 12.30
N GLU A 305 -11.91 -6.58 13.31
CA GLU A 305 -12.94 -7.64 13.40
C GLU A 305 -14.01 -7.48 12.29
N ALA A 306 -14.49 -6.26 12.07
CA ALA A 306 -15.43 -5.99 10.98
C ALA A 306 -14.81 -6.28 9.61
N ALA A 307 -13.54 -5.92 9.40
CA ALA A 307 -12.85 -6.22 8.16
C ALA A 307 -12.72 -7.72 7.92
N MET A 308 -12.28 -8.49 8.93
CA MET A 308 -12.14 -9.94 8.83
C MET A 308 -13.47 -10.65 8.60
N GLU A 309 -14.54 -10.20 9.24
CA GLU A 309 -15.87 -10.76 9.05
C GLU A 309 -16.36 -10.60 7.60
N ASN A 310 -16.15 -9.43 7.01
CA ASN A 310 -16.55 -9.18 5.63
C ASN A 310 -15.69 -9.96 4.62
N PHE A 311 -14.38 -10.11 4.85
CA PHE A 311 -13.57 -10.99 4.02
C PHE A 311 -13.96 -12.46 4.15
N ARG A 312 -14.35 -12.94 5.33
CA ARG A 312 -14.91 -14.28 5.51
C ARG A 312 -16.19 -14.46 4.71
N LYS A 313 -17.14 -13.52 4.76
CA LYS A 313 -18.39 -13.56 3.98
C LYS A 313 -18.11 -13.59 2.48
N ALA A 314 -17.21 -12.76 1.98
CA ALA A 314 -16.79 -12.78 0.58
C ALA A 314 -16.28 -14.18 0.16
N LEU A 315 -15.42 -14.80 0.99
CA LEU A 315 -14.86 -16.13 0.72
C LEU A 315 -15.83 -17.29 0.98
N MET A 316 -16.87 -17.10 1.80
CA MET A 316 -17.97 -18.06 1.90
C MET A 316 -18.82 -18.10 0.64
N LEU A 317 -19.04 -16.95 0.02
CA LEU A 317 -19.76 -16.84 -1.26
C LEU A 317 -18.94 -17.36 -2.44
N ASN A 318 -17.64 -17.05 -2.44
CA ASN A 318 -16.72 -17.51 -3.48
C ASN A 318 -15.35 -17.81 -2.86
N GLN A 319 -15.09 -19.10 -2.58
CA GLN A 319 -13.82 -19.56 -1.98
C GLN A 319 -12.61 -19.29 -2.87
N ASN A 320 -12.84 -19.15 -4.18
CA ASN A 320 -11.80 -18.88 -5.17
C ASN A 320 -11.67 -17.38 -5.50
N HIS A 321 -12.19 -16.49 -4.66
CA HIS A 321 -12.07 -15.05 -4.86
C HIS A 321 -10.66 -14.56 -4.48
N ILE A 322 -9.79 -14.47 -5.47
CA ILE A 322 -8.36 -14.19 -5.32
C ILE A 322 -8.10 -12.90 -4.57
N GLN A 323 -8.82 -11.81 -4.92
CA GLN A 323 -8.67 -10.51 -4.27
C GLN A 323 -9.00 -10.57 -2.76
N SER A 324 -10.03 -11.33 -2.37
CA SER A 324 -10.36 -11.49 -0.95
C SER A 324 -9.33 -12.32 -0.20
N LEU A 325 -8.78 -13.39 -0.82
CA LEU A 325 -7.67 -14.15 -0.24
C LEU A 325 -6.45 -13.26 -0.06
N GLN A 326 -6.07 -12.50 -1.09
CA GLN A 326 -4.95 -11.58 -1.06
C GLN A 326 -5.10 -10.54 0.05
N LEU A 327 -6.24 -9.83 0.12
CA LEU A 327 -6.47 -8.76 1.10
C LEU A 327 -6.56 -9.30 2.52
N ARG A 328 -7.22 -10.45 2.74
CA ARG A 328 -7.29 -11.10 4.04
C ARG A 328 -5.91 -11.57 4.50
N GLY A 329 -5.16 -12.20 3.61
CA GLY A 329 -3.78 -12.64 3.87
C GLY A 329 -2.86 -11.47 4.23
N MET A 330 -2.93 -10.36 3.50
CA MET A 330 -2.18 -9.13 3.83
C MET A 330 -2.57 -8.57 5.19
N MET A 331 -3.85 -8.56 5.51
CA MET A 331 -4.34 -8.09 6.80
C MET A 331 -3.87 -8.99 7.95
N LEU A 332 -3.94 -10.30 7.79
CA LEU A 332 -3.42 -11.29 8.73
C LEU A 332 -1.91 -11.15 8.94
N TYR A 333 -1.14 -10.91 7.85
CA TYR A 333 0.30 -10.64 7.94
C TYR A 333 0.58 -9.40 8.81
N HIS A 334 -0.09 -8.29 8.54
CA HIS A 334 0.09 -7.05 9.32
C HIS A 334 -0.44 -7.17 10.76
N HIS A 335 -1.39 -8.06 11.02
CA HIS A 335 -1.84 -8.38 12.37
C HIS A 335 -0.83 -9.23 13.15
N GLY A 336 0.09 -9.91 12.46
CA GLY A 336 1.05 -10.85 13.03
C GLY A 336 0.60 -12.31 13.04
N SER A 337 -0.57 -12.63 12.45
CA SER A 337 -1.10 -13.99 12.28
C SER A 337 -0.48 -14.65 11.04
N LEU A 338 0.84 -14.88 11.08
CA LEU A 338 1.64 -15.23 9.90
C LEU A 338 1.26 -16.58 9.27
N GLN A 339 0.93 -17.60 10.08
CA GLN A 339 0.56 -18.92 9.57
C GLN A 339 -0.75 -18.88 8.79
N GLU A 340 -1.73 -18.15 9.30
CA GLU A 340 -3.01 -17.96 8.62
C GLU A 340 -2.85 -17.14 7.33
N ALA A 341 -2.01 -16.10 7.36
CA ALA A 341 -1.65 -15.32 6.19
C ALA A 341 -1.02 -16.18 5.09
N LEU A 342 -0.05 -17.03 5.46
CA LEU A 342 0.59 -17.96 4.51
C LEU A 342 -0.40 -18.95 3.88
N LYS A 343 -1.42 -19.39 4.63
CA LYS A 343 -2.49 -20.25 4.11
C LYS A 343 -3.30 -19.53 3.02
N ASP A 344 -3.65 -18.26 3.24
CA ASP A 344 -4.37 -17.46 2.26
C ASP A 344 -3.54 -17.20 1.00
N PHE A 345 -2.26 -16.85 1.15
CA PHE A 345 -1.35 -16.66 0.01
C PHE A 345 -1.13 -17.96 -0.76
N LYS A 346 -1.05 -19.11 -0.07
CA LYS A 346 -1.00 -20.42 -0.74
C LYS A 346 -2.28 -20.67 -1.55
N GLY A 347 -3.46 -20.39 -1.00
CA GLY A 347 -4.73 -20.51 -1.72
C GLY A 347 -4.79 -19.61 -2.94
N CYS A 348 -4.36 -18.36 -2.82
CA CYS A 348 -4.23 -17.42 -3.93
C CYS A 348 -3.34 -17.99 -5.06
N LEU A 349 -2.15 -18.52 -4.70
CA LEU A 349 -1.18 -19.04 -5.67
C LEU A 349 -1.57 -20.40 -6.30
N GLN A 350 -2.49 -21.14 -5.68
CA GLN A 350 -3.09 -22.32 -6.31
C GLN A 350 -4.03 -21.93 -7.44
N LEU A 351 -4.66 -20.75 -7.34
CA LEU A 351 -5.57 -20.21 -8.36
C LEU A 351 -4.82 -19.43 -9.43
N GLU A 352 -3.87 -18.60 -9.01
CA GLU A 352 -3.00 -17.80 -9.88
C GLU A 352 -1.52 -18.02 -9.50
N PRO A 353 -0.84 -19.02 -10.08
CA PRO A 353 0.54 -19.37 -9.74
C PRO A 353 1.57 -18.24 -9.92
N TYR A 354 1.26 -17.26 -10.77
CA TYR A 354 2.11 -16.12 -11.09
C TYR A 354 1.65 -14.81 -10.43
N ASN A 355 0.75 -14.87 -9.44
CA ASN A 355 0.33 -13.68 -8.71
C ASN A 355 1.49 -13.12 -7.89
N GLU A 356 2.09 -12.03 -8.36
CA GLU A 356 3.31 -11.43 -7.80
C GLU A 356 3.10 -10.94 -6.36
N VAL A 357 1.94 -10.36 -6.07
CA VAL A 357 1.63 -9.85 -4.73
C VAL A 357 1.53 -10.99 -3.72
N CYS A 358 0.81 -12.08 -4.06
CA CYS A 358 0.69 -13.24 -3.18
C CYS A 358 2.05 -13.93 -2.99
N GLN A 359 2.87 -14.01 -4.06
CA GLN A 359 4.20 -14.60 -3.99
C GLN A 359 5.16 -13.75 -3.14
N TYR A 360 5.14 -12.42 -3.33
CA TYR A 360 5.90 -11.47 -2.51
C TYR A 360 5.54 -11.56 -1.02
N MET A 361 4.25 -11.51 -0.72
CA MET A 361 3.74 -11.57 0.66
C MET A 361 4.00 -12.94 1.31
N ARG A 362 3.95 -14.03 0.52
CA ARG A 362 4.37 -15.36 0.99
C ARG A 362 5.84 -15.35 1.38
N GLY A 363 6.70 -14.76 0.54
CA GLY A 363 8.12 -14.61 0.85
C GLY A 363 8.36 -13.83 2.13
N LEU A 364 7.66 -12.71 2.34
CA LEU A 364 7.70 -11.93 3.57
C LEU A 364 7.25 -12.72 4.79
N GLY A 365 6.14 -13.44 4.67
CA GLY A 365 5.60 -14.26 5.76
C GLY A 365 6.60 -15.31 6.22
N HIS A 366 7.24 -16.02 5.29
CA HIS A 366 8.27 -17.01 5.61
C HIS A 366 9.50 -16.36 6.28
N VAL A 367 9.99 -15.21 5.76
CA VAL A 367 11.12 -14.48 6.37
C VAL A 367 10.78 -14.01 7.78
N ALA A 368 9.57 -13.48 7.99
CA ALA A 368 9.11 -13.06 9.31
C ALA A 368 9.02 -14.24 10.30
N MET A 369 8.77 -15.46 9.81
CA MET A 369 8.81 -16.68 10.61
C MET A 369 10.22 -17.25 10.80
N GLY A 370 11.24 -16.68 10.15
CA GLY A 370 12.60 -17.22 10.16
C GLY A 370 12.80 -18.43 9.25
N GLN A 371 11.88 -18.65 8.31
CA GLN A 371 11.92 -19.72 7.30
C GLN A 371 12.56 -19.14 6.02
N PHE A 372 13.86 -18.91 6.07
CA PHE A 372 14.61 -18.18 5.05
C PHE A 372 14.69 -18.95 3.73
N TYR A 373 14.78 -20.28 3.77
CA TYR A 373 14.83 -21.09 2.56
C TYR A 373 13.55 -20.92 1.71
N GLU A 374 12.37 -21.06 2.34
CA GLU A 374 11.09 -20.83 1.65
C GLU A 374 10.88 -19.36 1.27
N GLY A 375 11.34 -18.44 2.11
CA GLY A 375 11.25 -17.00 1.83
C GLY A 375 12.03 -16.59 0.59
N ILE A 376 13.31 -17.00 0.52
CA ILE A 376 14.19 -16.68 -0.61
C ILE A 376 13.73 -17.38 -1.89
N LYS A 377 13.24 -18.63 -1.79
CA LYS A 377 12.61 -19.35 -2.92
C LYS A 377 11.42 -18.58 -3.49
N ALA A 378 10.52 -18.09 -2.62
CA ALA A 378 9.37 -17.30 -3.04
C ALA A 378 9.78 -15.99 -3.72
N GLN A 379 10.75 -15.28 -3.16
CA GLN A 379 11.29 -14.03 -3.71
C GLN A 379 11.96 -14.26 -5.06
N THR A 380 12.74 -15.35 -5.20
CA THR A 380 13.39 -15.72 -6.47
C THR A 380 12.35 -16.01 -7.55
N LYS A 381 11.23 -16.69 -7.21
CA LYS A 381 10.12 -16.92 -8.17
C LYS A 381 9.54 -15.61 -8.71
N VAL A 382 9.35 -14.59 -7.87
CA VAL A 382 8.90 -13.26 -8.35
C VAL A 382 9.90 -12.66 -9.32
N MET A 383 11.20 -12.74 -9.00
CA MET A 383 12.26 -12.19 -9.87
C MET A 383 12.34 -12.89 -11.22
N LEU A 384 12.08 -14.21 -11.28
CA LEU A 384 12.04 -14.98 -12.53
C LEU A 384 10.82 -14.65 -13.42
N ASN A 385 9.77 -14.04 -12.86
CA ASN A 385 8.62 -13.61 -13.64
C ASN A 385 8.87 -12.31 -14.42
N ASP A 386 9.92 -11.57 -14.12
CA ASP A 386 10.31 -10.36 -14.87
C ASP A 386 11.14 -10.80 -16.11
N PRO A 387 10.61 -10.60 -17.32
CA PRO A 387 11.20 -11.22 -18.53
C PRO A 387 12.50 -10.59 -19.02
N LEU A 388 12.98 -9.45 -18.46
CA LEU A 388 14.13 -8.73 -19.04
C LEU A 388 15.05 -8.10 -17.98
N PRO A 389 16.02 -8.83 -17.42
CA PRO A 389 17.01 -8.25 -16.50
C PRO A 389 18.03 -7.31 -17.16
N GLY A 390 17.95 -7.03 -18.47
CA GLY A 390 18.95 -6.26 -19.21
C GLY A 390 18.60 -4.82 -19.55
N GLN A 391 17.34 -4.40 -19.42
CA GLN A 391 16.92 -3.02 -19.62
C GLN A 391 16.22 -2.57 -18.33
N LYS A 392 16.67 -1.47 -17.71
CA LYS A 392 16.13 -0.82 -16.50
C LYS A 392 15.16 -1.71 -15.70
N ALA A 393 15.70 -2.43 -14.73
CA ALA A 393 14.88 -3.27 -13.85
C ALA A 393 13.66 -2.50 -13.33
N SER A 394 12.49 -3.14 -13.30
CA SER A 394 11.28 -2.54 -12.76
C SER A 394 11.47 -2.18 -11.28
N PRO A 395 10.79 -1.15 -10.75
CA PRO A 395 10.80 -0.84 -9.33
C PRO A 395 10.41 -2.05 -8.47
N GLU A 396 9.47 -2.87 -8.93
CA GLU A 396 8.99 -4.09 -8.28
C GLU A 396 10.09 -5.15 -8.23
N TYR A 397 10.79 -5.39 -9.32
CA TYR A 397 11.93 -6.31 -9.36
C TYR A 397 13.00 -5.89 -8.36
N LEU A 398 13.37 -4.60 -8.34
CA LEU A 398 14.37 -4.08 -7.41
C LEU A 398 13.92 -4.22 -5.96
N LYS A 399 12.65 -3.96 -5.66
CA LYS A 399 12.07 -4.15 -4.33
C LYS A 399 12.24 -5.61 -3.86
N VAL A 400 11.90 -6.56 -4.70
CA VAL A 400 12.04 -8.00 -4.37
C VAL A 400 13.50 -8.39 -4.25
N LYS A 401 14.38 -7.91 -5.13
CA LYS A 401 15.82 -8.14 -5.08
C LYS A 401 16.43 -7.66 -3.75
N TYR A 402 16.13 -6.43 -3.34
CA TYR A 402 16.59 -5.87 -2.07
C TYR A 402 16.05 -6.67 -0.87
N LEU A 403 14.79 -7.10 -0.91
CA LEU A 403 14.23 -7.94 0.14
C LEU A 403 14.93 -9.30 0.23
N ARG A 404 15.25 -9.91 -0.93
CA ARG A 404 15.99 -11.19 -0.97
C ARG A 404 17.37 -11.06 -0.34
N GLU A 405 18.09 -9.99 -0.65
CA GLU A 405 19.42 -9.77 -0.06
C GLU A 405 19.34 -9.46 1.44
N TYR A 406 18.33 -8.72 1.86
CA TYR A 406 18.09 -8.51 3.29
C TYR A 406 17.77 -9.84 4.01
N SER A 407 17.01 -10.71 3.37
CA SER A 407 16.73 -12.05 3.88
C SER A 407 17.99 -12.89 4.00
N ARG A 408 18.89 -12.84 3.01
CA ARG A 408 20.21 -13.50 3.05
C ARG A 408 21.08 -12.93 4.18
N TYR A 409 21.10 -11.61 4.34
CA TYR A 409 21.79 -10.95 5.44
C TYR A 409 21.29 -11.43 6.81
N LEU A 410 19.98 -11.46 7.01
CA LEU A 410 19.37 -11.94 8.26
C LEU A 410 19.73 -13.40 8.52
N HIS A 411 19.68 -14.25 7.49
CA HIS A 411 20.05 -15.66 7.59
C HIS A 411 21.52 -15.85 7.97
N ALA A 412 22.45 -15.16 7.30
CA ALA A 412 23.88 -15.27 7.58
C ALA A 412 24.26 -14.85 9.03
N HIS A 413 23.43 -13.96 9.63
CA HIS A 413 23.65 -13.45 10.99
C HIS A 413 22.68 -14.02 12.02
N LEU A 414 21.93 -15.09 11.70
CA LEU A 414 20.82 -15.59 12.51
C LEU A 414 21.25 -16.01 13.92
N ASP A 415 22.37 -16.69 14.03
CA ASP A 415 22.90 -17.25 15.28
C ASP A 415 23.99 -16.38 15.94
N LEU A 416 24.32 -15.24 15.34
CA LEU A 416 25.23 -14.28 15.94
C LEU A 416 24.57 -13.49 17.07
N PRO A 417 25.33 -13.06 18.11
CA PRO A 417 24.81 -12.21 19.17
C PRO A 417 24.13 -10.97 18.61
N VAL A 418 22.97 -10.61 19.16
CA VAL A 418 22.22 -9.43 18.72
C VAL A 418 22.96 -8.10 18.93
N THR A 419 23.96 -8.09 19.81
CA THR A 419 24.86 -6.96 20.02
C THR A 419 25.80 -6.69 18.83
N GLU A 420 25.94 -7.64 17.91
CA GLU A 420 26.69 -7.56 16.67
C GLU A 420 25.80 -7.21 15.47
N TYR A 421 24.49 -7.08 15.67
CA TYR A 421 23.54 -6.75 14.61
C TYR A 421 23.52 -5.24 14.36
N ASN A 422 24.13 -4.78 13.31
CA ASN A 422 24.17 -3.35 12.94
C ASN A 422 23.95 -3.11 11.44
N ILE A 423 22.70 -3.19 11.02
CA ILE A 423 22.29 -2.96 9.63
C ILE A 423 22.72 -1.57 9.10
N ASP A 424 22.87 -0.58 9.97
CA ASP A 424 23.23 0.77 9.56
C ASP A 424 24.71 0.87 9.13
N VAL A 425 25.54 -0.07 9.57
CA VAL A 425 26.97 -0.16 9.18
C VAL A 425 27.20 -1.28 8.17
N ASP A 426 26.53 -2.43 8.37
CA ASP A 426 26.82 -3.67 7.67
C ASP A 426 26.30 -3.73 6.24
N LEU A 427 25.25 -2.97 5.92
CA LEU A 427 24.64 -2.97 4.60
C LEU A 427 25.13 -1.82 3.72
N PRO A 428 25.28 -2.06 2.39
CA PRO A 428 25.69 -1.03 1.45
C PRO A 428 24.76 0.19 1.42
N GLY A 429 25.32 1.37 1.08
CA GLY A 429 24.59 2.63 1.02
C GLY A 429 23.37 2.59 0.09
N ASN A 430 23.52 1.96 -1.08
CA ASN A 430 22.41 1.81 -2.05
C ASN A 430 21.23 1.04 -1.48
N PHE A 431 21.53 0.01 -0.69
CA PHE A 431 20.53 -0.80 -0.03
C PHE A 431 19.74 0.02 1.01
N LYS A 432 20.44 0.82 1.80
CA LYS A 432 19.81 1.72 2.79
C LYS A 432 18.97 2.79 2.11
N ASP A 433 19.45 3.37 1.02
CA ASP A 433 18.71 4.36 0.24
C ASP A 433 17.38 3.83 -0.30
N HIS A 434 17.35 2.57 -0.75
CA HIS A 434 16.11 1.95 -1.22
C HIS A 434 15.04 1.95 -0.13
N TRP A 435 15.37 1.47 1.07
CA TRP A 435 14.40 1.42 2.17
C TRP A 435 14.07 2.79 2.78
N ALA A 436 15.02 3.70 2.80
CA ALA A 436 14.78 5.01 3.36
C ALA A 436 13.93 5.90 2.46
N LYS A 437 14.14 5.84 1.14
CA LYS A 437 13.52 6.75 0.17
C LYS A 437 12.44 6.14 -0.71
N ASN A 438 12.24 4.84 -0.66
CA ASN A 438 11.42 4.09 -1.64
C ASN A 438 11.85 4.35 -3.11
N LEU A 439 13.13 4.63 -3.33
CA LEU A 439 13.66 4.86 -4.66
C LEU A 439 14.37 3.60 -5.14
N PRO A 440 13.97 3.04 -6.29
CA PRO A 440 14.71 1.97 -6.92
C PRO A 440 16.03 2.52 -7.44
N PHE A 441 17.15 1.94 -7.00
CA PHE A 441 18.47 2.25 -7.54
C PHE A 441 18.81 1.30 -8.68
N LEU A 442 19.75 1.74 -9.53
CA LEU A 442 20.29 0.94 -10.62
C LEU A 442 20.88 -0.37 -10.07
N ILE A 443 20.77 -1.43 -10.85
CA ILE A 443 21.39 -2.75 -10.53
C ILE A 443 22.91 -2.64 -10.39
N GLU A 444 23.50 -1.68 -11.08
CA GLU A 444 24.93 -1.39 -11.05
C GLU A 444 25.36 -0.90 -9.65
N GLY A 445 26.30 -1.59 -9.03
CA GLY A 445 26.76 -1.29 -7.67
C GLY A 445 26.02 -2.03 -6.56
N TYR A 446 25.17 -3.00 -6.93
CA TYR A 446 24.52 -3.88 -5.98
C TYR A 446 25.50 -4.97 -5.51
N GLU A 447 25.74 -5.04 -4.21
CA GLU A 447 26.53 -6.10 -3.61
C GLU A 447 25.64 -7.24 -3.15
N GLU A 448 25.89 -8.43 -3.68
CA GLU A 448 25.18 -9.63 -3.27
C GLU A 448 25.59 -10.04 -1.85
N GLN A 449 24.59 -10.36 -1.04
CA GLN A 449 24.81 -10.91 0.28
C GLN A 449 25.19 -12.40 0.15
N PRO A 450 25.89 -12.97 1.15
CA PRO A 450 26.22 -14.40 1.15
C PRO A 450 24.97 -15.26 0.94
N GLY A 451 25.09 -16.28 0.10
CA GLY A 451 24.01 -17.24 -0.12
C GLY A 451 23.60 -17.97 1.16
N LEU A 452 22.51 -18.73 1.09
CA LEU A 452 22.06 -19.55 2.21
C LEU A 452 23.17 -20.53 2.66
N GLN A 453 23.42 -20.54 3.95
CA GLN A 453 24.47 -21.39 4.56
C GLN A 453 23.85 -22.73 5.03
N PRO A 454 24.23 -23.90 4.47
CA PRO A 454 23.57 -25.17 4.79
C PRO A 454 23.63 -25.58 6.28
N HIS A 455 24.59 -25.06 7.03
CA HIS A 455 24.72 -25.31 8.45
C HIS A 455 23.80 -24.46 9.33
N ILE A 456 23.29 -23.32 8.80
CA ILE A 456 22.33 -22.48 9.51
C ILE A 456 20.93 -22.96 9.15
N LYS A 457 20.26 -23.59 10.12
CA LYS A 457 18.90 -24.09 9.92
C LYS A 457 17.86 -22.99 10.11
N ASP A 458 16.72 -23.13 9.45
CA ASP A 458 15.57 -22.24 9.66
C ASP A 458 15.09 -22.26 11.11
N VAL A 459 14.39 -21.21 11.51
CA VAL A 459 13.77 -21.12 12.84
C VAL A 459 12.60 -22.10 12.90
N LEU A 460 12.57 -22.92 13.94
CA LEU A 460 11.46 -23.83 14.21
C LEU A 460 10.40 -23.14 15.09
N PRO A 461 9.11 -23.38 14.84
CA PRO A 461 8.06 -22.87 15.71
C PRO A 461 8.24 -23.39 17.16
N GLN A 462 8.27 -22.47 18.11
CA GLN A 462 8.32 -22.79 19.54
C GLN A 462 6.92 -22.73 20.14
N LYS A 463 6.57 -23.68 20.99
CA LYS A 463 5.35 -23.65 21.77
C LYS A 463 5.54 -22.77 23.00
N PHE A 464 4.53 -22.01 23.38
CA PHE A 464 4.60 -21.14 24.56
C PHE A 464 4.94 -21.92 25.86
N GLU A 465 4.36 -23.09 26.01
CA GLU A 465 4.57 -23.98 27.17
C GLU A 465 5.98 -24.56 27.24
N SER A 466 6.78 -24.47 26.17
CA SER A 466 8.18 -24.93 26.18
C SER A 466 9.14 -23.94 26.86
N TYR A 467 8.72 -22.72 27.10
CA TYR A 467 9.49 -21.75 27.88
C TYR A 467 9.31 -21.95 29.38
N SER A 468 10.32 -21.56 30.18
CA SER A 468 10.18 -21.54 31.64
C SER A 468 9.09 -20.54 32.08
N GLU A 469 8.54 -20.72 33.29
CA GLU A 469 7.48 -19.86 33.82
C GLU A 469 7.89 -18.37 33.82
N GLU A 470 9.14 -18.07 34.20
CA GLU A 470 9.67 -16.71 34.22
C GLU A 470 9.75 -16.11 32.81
N VAL A 471 10.08 -16.91 31.77
CA VAL A 471 10.10 -16.44 30.37
C VAL A 471 8.69 -16.29 29.84
N GLN A 472 7.76 -17.15 30.22
CA GLN A 472 6.34 -16.99 29.90
C GLN A 472 5.79 -15.69 30.48
N GLU A 473 6.11 -15.38 31.75
CA GLU A 473 5.72 -14.10 32.39
C GLU A 473 6.36 -12.90 31.69
N LEU A 474 7.63 -13.01 31.28
CA LEU A 474 8.33 -11.98 30.49
C LEU A 474 7.59 -11.69 29.18
N ILE A 475 7.20 -12.74 28.44
CA ILE A 475 6.47 -12.61 27.17
C ILE A 475 5.08 -11.99 27.39
N CYS A 476 4.34 -12.44 28.42
CA CYS A 476 3.02 -11.89 28.74
C CYS A 476 3.09 -10.42 29.15
N THR A 477 4.10 -10.07 29.96
CA THR A 477 4.34 -8.67 30.35
C THR A 477 4.68 -7.80 29.11
N ALA A 478 5.49 -8.32 28.20
CA ALA A 478 5.81 -7.63 26.95
C ALA A 478 4.56 -7.45 26.06
N ASP A 479 3.70 -8.46 25.94
CA ASP A 479 2.44 -8.36 25.22
C ASP A 479 1.51 -7.28 25.81
N HIS A 480 1.43 -7.22 27.14
CA HIS A 480 0.68 -6.18 27.85
C HIS A 480 1.24 -4.78 27.57
N LEU A 481 2.53 -4.54 27.79
CA LEU A 481 3.18 -3.25 27.57
C LEU A 481 3.05 -2.81 26.10
N GLY A 482 3.24 -3.73 25.15
CA GLY A 482 3.07 -3.46 23.72
C GLY A 482 1.64 -3.07 23.36
N SER A 483 0.65 -3.66 24.02
CA SER A 483 -0.77 -3.32 23.79
C SER A 483 -1.12 -1.89 24.20
N LEU A 484 -0.42 -1.33 25.19
CA LEU A 484 -0.61 0.07 25.61
C LEU A 484 -0.14 1.09 24.55
N MET A 485 0.71 0.66 23.62
CA MET A 485 1.21 1.49 22.51
C MET A 485 0.26 1.54 21.32
N GLN A 486 -0.80 0.72 21.32
CA GLN A 486 -1.77 0.68 20.23
C GLN A 486 -2.59 1.97 20.19
N TYR A 487 -2.58 2.62 19.04
CA TYR A 487 -3.46 3.77 18.79
C TYR A 487 -4.91 3.33 18.58
N ALA A 488 -5.83 3.97 19.29
CA ALA A 488 -7.27 3.85 19.05
C ALA A 488 -7.76 4.76 17.91
N THR A 489 -6.85 5.42 17.22
CA THR A 489 -7.13 6.32 16.10
C THR A 489 -7.44 5.52 14.84
N PRO A 490 -8.45 5.91 14.02
CA PRO A 490 -8.76 5.24 12.77
C PRO A 490 -7.52 5.11 11.86
N GLY A 491 -7.44 3.98 11.14
CA GLY A 491 -6.33 3.66 10.25
C GLY A 491 -5.14 2.94 10.91
N PHE A 492 -5.16 2.72 12.23
CA PHE A 492 -4.13 1.94 12.93
C PHE A 492 -4.65 0.55 13.32
N LEU A 493 -4.24 -0.45 12.58
CA LEU A 493 -4.54 -1.85 12.90
C LEU A 493 -3.63 -2.39 14.00
N PRO A 494 -4.14 -3.24 14.90
CA PRO A 494 -3.30 -3.92 15.89
C PRO A 494 -2.33 -4.88 15.19
N ASN A 495 -1.08 -4.90 15.68
CA ASN A 495 -0.06 -5.83 15.24
C ASN A 495 0.57 -6.52 16.45
N LYS A 496 0.12 -7.72 16.77
CA LYS A 496 0.55 -8.50 17.94
C LYS A 496 2.07 -8.71 17.98
N ARG A 497 2.67 -8.96 16.84
CA ARG A 497 4.10 -9.21 16.72
C ARG A 497 4.94 -7.96 17.01
N VAL A 498 4.52 -6.81 16.46
CA VAL A 498 5.15 -5.51 16.76
C VAL A 498 4.91 -5.11 18.22
N HIS A 499 3.70 -5.35 18.76
CA HIS A 499 3.42 -5.08 20.17
C HIS A 499 4.38 -5.85 21.08
N ARG A 500 4.52 -7.15 20.89
CA ARG A 500 5.48 -7.98 21.66
C ARG A 500 6.90 -7.47 21.52
N ALA A 501 7.35 -7.20 20.30
CA ALA A 501 8.69 -6.68 20.06
C ALA A 501 8.95 -5.36 20.82
N MET A 502 7.98 -4.45 20.79
CA MET A 502 8.11 -3.16 21.47
C MET A 502 7.97 -3.28 22.99
N GLY A 503 7.16 -4.23 23.46
CA GLY A 503 7.10 -4.56 24.90
C GLY A 503 8.42 -5.16 25.40
N LEU A 504 9.02 -6.10 24.66
CA LEU A 504 10.37 -6.64 24.97
C LEU A 504 11.44 -5.54 24.92
N ALA A 505 11.37 -4.66 23.93
CA ALA A 505 12.26 -3.50 23.84
C ALA A 505 12.14 -2.59 25.09
N THR A 506 10.91 -2.33 25.53
CA THR A 506 10.64 -1.53 26.74
C THR A 506 11.28 -2.14 27.97
N LEU A 507 11.11 -3.45 28.17
CA LEU A 507 11.70 -4.18 29.29
C LEU A 507 13.24 -4.21 29.21
N GLU A 508 13.80 -4.44 28.00
CA GLU A 508 15.25 -4.39 27.79
C GLU A 508 15.82 -2.99 28.11
N ILE A 509 15.13 -1.92 27.64
CA ILE A 509 15.52 -0.52 27.95
C ILE A 509 15.49 -0.28 29.45
N MET A 510 14.42 -0.67 30.14
CA MET A 510 14.31 -0.56 31.61
C MET A 510 15.52 -1.21 32.29
N GLN A 511 15.79 -2.48 31.97
CA GLN A 511 16.86 -3.26 32.57
C GLN A 511 18.26 -2.69 32.26
N VAL A 512 18.51 -2.24 31.01
CA VAL A 512 19.80 -1.67 30.61
C VAL A 512 20.03 -0.30 31.28
N VAL A 513 19.00 0.58 31.30
CA VAL A 513 19.08 1.88 31.92
C VAL A 513 19.32 1.79 33.42
N GLN A 514 18.60 0.90 34.12
CA GLN A 514 18.80 0.66 35.58
C GLN A 514 20.24 0.20 35.88
N ARG A 515 20.75 -0.77 35.08
CA ARG A 515 22.15 -1.24 35.23
C ARG A 515 23.16 -0.11 34.96
N THR A 516 22.88 0.72 33.96
CA THR A 516 23.77 1.84 33.61
C THR A 516 23.80 2.94 34.68
N TRP A 517 22.66 3.28 35.24
CA TRP A 517 22.60 4.24 36.35
C TRP A 517 23.35 3.72 37.59
N ALA A 518 23.30 2.40 37.84
CA ALA A 518 24.09 1.79 38.90
C ALA A 518 25.60 1.76 38.59
N ASN A 519 25.99 1.35 37.37
CA ASN A 519 27.38 1.05 37.00
C ASN A 519 28.01 1.96 35.95
N SER A 520 27.24 2.82 35.28
CA SER A 520 27.67 3.81 34.27
C SER A 520 28.22 3.25 32.96
N LYS A 521 28.39 1.94 32.78
CA LYS A 521 29.00 1.36 31.57
C LYS A 521 28.11 0.28 30.98
N ILE A 522 28.08 0.21 29.64
CA ILE A 522 27.42 -0.84 28.87
C ILE A 522 28.42 -1.54 27.94
N ARG A 523 28.08 -2.74 27.49
CA ARG A 523 28.82 -3.47 26.47
C ARG A 523 28.05 -3.42 25.13
N VAL A 524 28.67 -2.83 24.12
CA VAL A 524 28.13 -2.70 22.76
C VAL A 524 29.19 -3.09 21.76
N GLY A 525 28.86 -4.01 20.83
CA GLY A 525 29.81 -4.50 19.82
C GLY A 525 31.11 -5.08 20.43
N GLY A 526 31.00 -5.80 21.54
CA GLY A 526 32.15 -6.38 22.24
C GLY A 526 32.99 -5.38 23.08
N LYS A 527 32.74 -4.07 22.95
CA LYS A 527 33.46 -2.99 23.67
C LYS A 527 32.65 -2.46 24.86
N THR A 528 33.33 -2.18 25.96
CA THR A 528 32.71 -1.55 27.14
C THR A 528 32.93 -0.04 27.08
N ARG A 529 31.86 0.74 27.13
CA ARG A 529 31.86 2.21 27.08
C ARG A 529 30.74 2.81 27.92
N LEU A 530 30.74 4.12 28.04
CA LEU A 530 29.59 4.84 28.63
C LEU A 530 28.40 4.73 27.70
N MET A 531 27.19 4.63 28.26
CA MET A 531 25.94 4.65 27.54
C MET A 531 25.72 6.04 26.93
N GLN A 532 25.30 6.07 25.68
CA GLN A 532 24.88 7.28 24.96
C GLN A 532 23.34 7.28 24.86
N TRP A 533 22.75 8.43 24.60
CA TRP A 533 21.30 8.56 24.46
C TRP A 533 20.75 7.62 23.33
N LYS A 534 21.53 7.50 22.25
CA LYS A 534 21.17 6.68 21.08
C LYS A 534 21.01 5.20 21.41
N ASP A 535 21.75 4.69 22.39
CA ASP A 535 21.69 3.27 22.78
C ASP A 535 20.29 2.83 23.25
N MET A 536 19.53 3.72 23.90
CA MET A 536 18.15 3.43 24.29
C MET A 536 17.24 3.22 23.07
N PHE A 537 17.42 4.07 22.08
CA PHE A 537 16.66 3.98 20.84
C PHE A 537 17.11 2.80 19.99
N ASP A 538 18.41 2.48 19.94
CA ASP A 538 18.94 1.32 19.22
C ASP A 538 18.36 -0.01 19.69
N ILE A 539 18.08 -0.16 20.99
CA ILE A 539 17.36 -1.33 21.51
C ILE A 539 15.98 -1.44 20.86
N ALA A 540 15.19 -0.38 20.85
CA ALA A 540 13.86 -0.41 20.25
C ALA A 540 13.91 -0.56 18.72
N VAL A 541 14.86 0.08 18.04
CA VAL A 541 15.11 -0.07 16.60
C VAL A 541 15.43 -1.52 16.25
N LYS A 542 16.31 -2.18 17.00
CA LYS A 542 16.65 -3.60 16.83
C LYS A 542 15.40 -4.49 16.84
N TRP A 543 14.58 -4.40 17.87
CA TRP A 543 13.35 -5.16 17.99
C TRP A 543 12.34 -4.86 16.88
N ARG A 544 12.19 -3.58 16.52
CA ARG A 544 11.29 -3.16 15.46
C ARG A 544 11.70 -3.68 14.08
N ARG A 545 13.01 -3.73 13.78
CA ARG A 545 13.56 -4.30 12.54
C ARG A 545 13.26 -5.79 12.40
N ILE A 546 13.44 -6.56 13.47
CA ILE A 546 13.17 -8.01 13.47
C ILE A 546 11.67 -8.30 13.38
N ALA A 547 10.83 -7.45 13.98
CA ALA A 547 9.39 -7.63 13.93
C ALA A 547 8.79 -7.44 12.54
N ASP A 548 9.35 -6.56 11.71
CA ASP A 548 8.81 -6.22 10.40
C ASP A 548 9.91 -6.16 9.34
N PRO A 549 10.21 -7.31 8.70
CA PRO A 549 11.29 -7.38 7.72
C PRO A 549 10.99 -6.64 6.41
N ASP A 550 9.72 -6.35 6.10
CA ASP A 550 9.34 -5.57 4.91
C ASP A 550 9.77 -4.11 5.02
N GLN A 551 9.87 -3.60 6.23
CA GLN A 551 10.12 -2.19 6.48
C GLN A 551 11.20 -1.98 7.55
N PRO A 552 12.47 -2.29 7.27
CA PRO A 552 13.54 -2.08 8.22
C PRO A 552 13.69 -0.61 8.59
N VAL A 553 13.77 -0.35 9.88
CA VAL A 553 13.99 1.00 10.41
C VAL A 553 15.47 1.36 10.29
N LEU A 554 15.76 2.51 9.70
CA LEU A 554 17.13 3.01 9.49
C LEU A 554 17.33 4.37 10.14
N TRP A 555 18.54 4.62 10.65
CA TRP A 555 18.97 5.93 11.10
C TRP A 555 19.32 6.81 9.90
N LEU A 556 18.66 7.97 9.76
CA LEU A 556 18.88 8.89 8.64
C LEU A 556 20.23 9.59 8.71
N ASP A 557 20.73 9.85 9.91
CA ASP A 557 22.04 10.45 10.18
C ASP A 557 23.22 9.51 9.85
N GLN A 558 22.95 8.23 9.61
CA GLN A 558 23.94 7.25 9.17
C GLN A 558 23.85 6.94 7.67
N MET A 559 23.02 7.69 6.95
CA MET A 559 22.94 7.59 5.50
C MET A 559 24.17 8.20 4.85
N PRO A 560 24.57 7.71 3.65
CA PRO A 560 25.68 8.32 2.93
C PRO A 560 25.48 9.82 2.68
N PRO A 561 26.52 10.65 2.74
CA PRO A 561 26.40 12.09 2.52
C PRO A 561 25.72 12.48 1.20
N GLN A 562 25.93 11.68 0.14
CA GLN A 562 25.27 11.90 -1.15
C GLN A 562 23.75 11.75 -1.07
N SER A 563 23.27 10.87 -0.19
CA SER A 563 21.83 10.70 0.06
C SER A 563 21.23 11.89 0.78
N LEU A 564 21.95 12.45 1.75
CA LEU A 564 21.55 13.66 2.49
C LEU A 564 21.59 14.90 1.60
N SER A 565 22.66 15.08 0.78
CA SER A 565 22.82 16.24 -0.11
C SER A 565 21.75 16.35 -1.19
N ARG A 566 21.06 15.26 -1.53
CA ARG A 566 19.93 15.25 -2.47
C ARG A 566 18.58 15.65 -1.83
N GLY A 567 18.59 16.26 -0.64
CA GLY A 567 17.38 16.68 0.05
C GLY A 567 16.54 15.48 0.52
N PHE A 568 17.18 14.54 1.18
CA PHE A 568 16.49 13.44 1.82
C PHE A 568 15.57 13.98 2.92
N ASN A 569 14.28 13.74 2.81
CA ASN A 569 13.28 14.16 3.76
C ASN A 569 12.50 12.95 4.27
N ASN A 570 12.30 12.87 5.57
CA ASN A 570 11.31 11.99 6.15
C ASN A 570 9.95 12.70 6.08
N HIS A 571 8.95 12.12 5.41
CA HIS A 571 7.67 12.77 5.20
C HIS A 571 6.48 11.86 5.50
N ILE A 572 5.42 12.50 5.96
CA ILE A 572 4.13 11.90 6.26
C ILE A 572 3.10 12.55 5.33
N ASN A 573 2.53 11.78 4.42
CA ASN A 573 1.49 12.28 3.53
C ASN A 573 0.15 12.35 4.29
N LEU A 574 -0.38 13.55 4.46
CA LEU A 574 -1.73 13.77 4.99
C LEU A 574 -2.78 13.57 3.89
N ILE A 575 -2.51 14.09 2.69
CA ILE A 575 -3.33 13.88 1.50
C ILE A 575 -2.40 13.59 0.33
N ARG A 576 -2.76 12.59 -0.45
CA ARG A 576 -2.09 12.25 -1.71
C ARG A 576 -3.15 11.96 -2.77
N GLY A 577 -3.14 12.73 -3.85
CA GLY A 577 -4.21 12.70 -4.82
C GLY A 577 -5.50 13.26 -4.21
N GLN A 578 -6.55 12.48 -4.22
CA GLN A 578 -7.82 12.77 -3.55
C GLN A 578 -8.02 11.93 -2.28
N ILE A 579 -7.01 11.16 -1.89
CA ILE A 579 -7.06 10.25 -0.74
C ILE A 579 -6.57 10.96 0.52
N ILE A 580 -7.41 10.98 1.53
CA ILE A 580 -7.11 11.51 2.86
C ILE A 580 -6.56 10.40 3.72
N ASN A 581 -5.41 10.64 4.35
CA ASN A 581 -4.86 9.70 5.31
C ASN A 581 -5.58 9.81 6.65
N MET A 582 -6.47 8.86 6.91
CA MET A 582 -7.31 8.83 8.11
C MET A 582 -6.53 8.86 9.43
N ARG A 583 -5.28 8.38 9.42
CA ARG A 583 -4.41 8.37 10.61
C ARG A 583 -4.15 9.77 11.15
N TYR A 584 -4.12 10.78 10.28
CA TYR A 584 -3.73 12.15 10.62
C TYR A 584 -4.88 13.16 10.53
N LEU A 585 -6.09 12.70 10.21
CA LEU A 585 -7.24 13.57 10.03
C LEU A 585 -7.52 14.46 11.25
N ALA A 586 -7.35 13.92 12.46
CA ALA A 586 -7.56 14.68 13.71
C ALA A 586 -6.56 15.85 13.91
N TYR A 587 -5.45 15.85 13.19
CA TYR A 587 -4.43 16.91 13.25
C TYR A 587 -4.53 17.92 12.11
N PHE A 588 -5.44 17.70 11.16
CA PHE A 588 -5.58 18.57 10.01
C PHE A 588 -5.83 20.02 10.40
N ASP A 589 -6.77 20.29 11.31
CA ASP A 589 -7.10 21.65 11.75
C ASP A 589 -5.93 22.35 12.43
N LYS A 590 -5.19 21.63 13.29
CA LYS A 590 -3.98 22.17 13.94
C LYS A 590 -2.93 22.57 12.91
N ILE A 591 -2.67 21.69 11.95
CA ILE A 591 -1.67 21.91 10.89
C ILE A 591 -2.14 23.01 9.95
N LEU A 592 -3.42 23.06 9.60
CA LEU A 592 -4.00 24.12 8.78
C LEU A 592 -3.87 25.50 9.45
N ASN A 593 -4.09 25.59 10.77
CA ASN A 593 -3.89 26.83 11.52
C ASN A 593 -2.43 27.29 11.50
N PHE A 594 -1.46 26.37 11.62
CA PHE A 594 -0.04 26.73 11.43
C PHE A 594 0.22 27.34 10.07
N ILE A 595 -0.41 26.79 9.01
CA ILE A 595 -0.27 27.33 7.66
C ILE A 595 -0.86 28.73 7.57
N LYS A 596 -2.08 28.94 8.07
CA LYS A 596 -2.76 30.24 8.03
C LYS A 596 -1.94 31.33 8.72
N ASP A 597 -1.34 31.01 9.87
CA ASP A 597 -0.56 31.97 10.64
C ASP A 597 0.81 32.31 10.01
N ARG A 598 1.38 31.42 9.19
CA ARG A 598 2.79 31.51 8.76
C ARG A 598 3.03 31.52 7.25
N ILE A 599 2.00 31.50 6.40
CA ILE A 599 2.13 31.53 4.93
C ILE A 599 2.95 32.69 4.36
N LEU A 600 3.32 33.62 5.17
CA LEU A 600 3.91 34.90 4.78
C LEU A 600 5.27 34.85 4.10
N VAL A 601 5.94 33.69 4.00
CA VAL A 601 7.39 33.79 3.87
C VAL A 601 8.01 33.28 2.58
N TYR A 602 7.41 32.36 1.80
CA TYR A 602 8.33 31.59 0.93
C TYR A 602 8.13 31.56 -0.58
N HIS A 603 6.95 31.81 -1.16
CA HIS A 603 6.82 31.61 -2.60
C HIS A 603 6.53 32.83 -3.46
N SER A 604 6.43 33.99 -2.92
CA SER A 604 6.06 35.15 -3.73
C SER A 604 6.88 36.42 -3.53
N ALA A 605 8.15 36.31 -3.31
CA ALA A 605 9.03 37.47 -3.55
C ALA A 605 8.78 38.08 -4.96
N ASN A 606 8.25 37.29 -5.88
CA ASN A 606 7.98 37.65 -7.27
C ASN A 606 6.48 37.91 -7.59
N ASN A 607 5.51 37.62 -6.70
CA ASN A 607 4.10 37.91 -6.95
C ASN A 607 3.28 38.16 -5.66
N PRO A 608 3.35 39.36 -5.09
CA PRO A 608 2.63 39.74 -3.86
C PRO A 608 1.10 39.63 -3.99
N LYS A 609 0.54 39.80 -5.17
CA LYS A 609 -0.90 39.78 -5.41
C LYS A 609 -1.46 38.34 -5.34
N GLY A 610 -0.74 37.37 -5.89
CA GLY A 610 -1.11 35.97 -5.81
C GLY A 610 -1.07 35.41 -4.40
N LEU A 611 -0.20 35.97 -3.53
CA LEU A 611 -0.10 35.58 -2.11
C LEU A 611 -1.33 36.04 -1.31
N SER A 612 -1.81 37.26 -1.58
CA SER A 612 -3.03 37.79 -0.93
C SER A 612 -4.24 36.92 -1.26
N ASP A 613 -4.42 36.56 -2.54
CA ASP A 613 -5.56 35.79 -3.02
C ASP A 613 -5.56 34.36 -2.40
N VAL A 614 -4.39 33.76 -2.26
CA VAL A 614 -4.25 32.44 -1.63
C VAL A 614 -4.49 32.51 -0.14
N ARG A 615 -4.01 33.56 0.53
CA ARG A 615 -4.26 33.76 1.96
C ARG A 615 -5.75 33.89 2.26
N ASP A 616 -6.45 34.75 1.49
CA ASP A 616 -7.89 34.94 1.62
C ASP A 616 -8.69 33.68 1.32
N ALA A 617 -8.19 32.85 0.38
CA ALA A 617 -8.79 31.57 0.07
C ALA A 617 -8.56 30.55 1.20
N LEU A 618 -7.34 30.48 1.77
CA LEU A 618 -7.00 29.58 2.86
C LEU A 618 -7.72 29.94 4.17
N GLU A 619 -7.98 31.22 4.43
CA GLU A 619 -8.77 31.64 5.59
C GLU A 619 -10.19 31.06 5.58
N LYS A 620 -10.76 30.82 4.40
CA LYS A 620 -12.10 30.24 4.21
C LYS A 620 -12.12 28.72 4.32
N VAL A 621 -10.97 28.05 4.27
CA VAL A 621 -10.87 26.59 4.37
C VAL A 621 -11.27 26.14 5.76
N LYS A 622 -12.26 25.25 5.83
CA LYS A 622 -12.72 24.58 7.06
C LYS A 622 -12.55 23.09 7.02
N LYS A 623 -12.54 22.49 5.82
CA LYS A 623 -12.40 21.06 5.58
C LYS A 623 -11.30 20.81 4.57
N VAL A 624 -10.82 19.58 4.52
CA VAL A 624 -9.76 19.16 3.59
C VAL A 624 -10.19 19.38 2.13
N GLU A 625 -11.44 19.10 1.81
CA GLU A 625 -12.01 19.25 0.48
C GLU A 625 -11.98 20.71 -0.02
N ASP A 626 -12.06 21.66 0.89
CA ASP A 626 -12.00 23.09 0.57
C ASP A 626 -10.62 23.52 0.03
N LEU A 627 -9.56 22.69 0.24
CA LEU A 627 -8.24 22.93 -0.33
C LEU A 627 -8.17 22.62 -1.84
N LEU A 628 -8.98 21.71 -2.35
CA LEU A 628 -8.94 21.28 -3.75
C LEU A 628 -9.13 22.43 -4.75
N PRO A 629 -10.09 23.36 -4.57
CA PRO A 629 -10.24 24.52 -5.48
C PRO A 629 -9.04 25.47 -5.45
N ILE A 630 -8.39 25.61 -4.28
CA ILE A 630 -7.23 26.50 -4.08
C ILE A 630 -6.02 25.96 -4.82
N MET A 631 -5.93 24.63 -4.93
CA MET A 631 -4.82 23.91 -5.55
C MET A 631 -4.95 23.74 -7.08
N LYS A 632 -6.02 24.27 -7.71
CA LYS A 632 -6.16 24.31 -9.18
C LYS A 632 -5.27 25.40 -9.76
N PHE A 633 -3.98 25.12 -9.85
CA PHE A 633 -2.99 26.07 -10.34
C PHE A 633 -2.72 25.98 -11.84
N ASN A 634 -2.27 27.15 -12.35
CA ASN A 634 -1.79 27.28 -13.72
C ASN A 634 -0.61 26.35 -13.96
N SER A 635 -0.69 25.64 -15.01
CA SER A 635 0.04 24.45 -15.41
C SER A 635 1.54 24.58 -15.66
N LYS A 636 2.13 25.73 -15.49
CA LYS A 636 3.54 25.98 -15.84
C LYS A 636 4.48 26.02 -14.64
N THR A 637 3.94 26.16 -13.45
CA THR A 637 4.70 26.16 -12.20
C THR A 637 4.11 25.11 -11.24
N ARG A 638 4.94 24.22 -10.72
CA ARG A 638 4.59 23.39 -9.56
C ARG A 638 4.56 24.30 -8.33
N ASP A 639 3.61 25.23 -8.29
CA ASP A 639 3.48 26.14 -7.19
C ASP A 639 2.95 25.38 -5.98
N GLY A 640 3.79 25.26 -4.98
CA GLY A 640 3.47 24.68 -3.69
C GLY A 640 3.72 25.70 -2.58
N PHE A 641 3.13 25.44 -1.44
CA PHE A 641 3.39 26.21 -0.21
C PHE A 641 4.29 25.38 0.69
N THR A 642 5.29 26.04 1.27
CA THR A 642 6.17 25.41 2.27
C THR A 642 6.22 26.30 3.51
N VAL A 643 5.95 25.71 4.66
CA VAL A 643 5.96 26.40 5.96
C VAL A 643 6.78 25.60 6.94
N ASN A 644 7.74 26.26 7.62
CA ASN A 644 8.56 25.64 8.66
C ASN A 644 8.02 25.99 10.04
N THR A 645 7.90 25.00 10.91
CA THR A 645 7.68 25.23 12.36
C THR A 645 8.99 25.54 13.06
N LYS A 646 8.91 26.07 14.27
CA LYS A 646 10.07 26.37 15.11
C LYS A 646 9.97 25.62 16.43
N VAL A 647 11.12 25.17 16.92
CA VAL A 647 11.29 24.41 18.15
C VAL A 647 12.23 25.18 19.08
N PRO A 648 11.83 25.54 20.30
CA PRO A 648 12.69 26.29 21.22
C PRO A 648 13.83 25.39 21.72
N SER A 649 15.00 25.98 21.90
CA SER A 649 16.16 25.36 22.58
C SER A 649 16.02 25.49 24.09
N LEU A 650 16.23 24.42 24.82
CA LEU A 650 16.41 24.47 26.29
C LEU A 650 17.84 24.84 26.68
N LYS A 651 18.82 24.43 25.84
CA LYS A 651 20.24 24.67 26.06
C LYS A 651 20.62 26.14 25.87
N TYR A 652 20.04 26.79 24.84
CA TYR A 652 20.34 28.15 24.45
C TYR A 652 19.10 29.02 24.53
N GLN A 653 18.96 29.78 25.62
CA GLN A 653 17.75 30.61 25.86
C GLN A 653 17.50 31.59 24.71
N GLY A 654 16.28 31.61 24.20
CA GLY A 654 15.83 32.45 23.07
C GLY A 654 16.25 31.96 21.67
N LYS A 655 16.98 30.85 21.58
CA LYS A 655 17.28 30.22 20.28
C LYS A 655 16.16 29.25 19.89
N GLU A 656 15.83 29.24 18.60
CA GLU A 656 14.89 28.29 17.99
C GLU A 656 15.55 27.52 16.87
N TYR A 657 15.17 26.25 16.72
CA TYR A 657 15.58 25.37 15.63
C TYR A 657 14.46 25.19 14.63
N ASP A 658 14.80 24.81 13.39
CA ASP A 658 13.80 24.39 12.43
C ASP A 658 13.16 23.08 12.86
N GLY A 659 11.82 23.11 12.98
CA GLY A 659 11.02 21.94 13.31
C GLY A 659 10.70 21.11 12.07
N PHE A 660 9.43 20.78 11.86
CA PHE A 660 8.98 20.14 10.63
C PHE A 660 8.55 21.17 9.59
N THR A 661 8.57 20.75 8.34
CA THR A 661 8.16 21.50 7.18
C THR A 661 6.81 20.96 6.69
N ILE A 662 5.87 21.85 6.45
CA ILE A 662 4.59 21.51 5.81
C ILE A 662 4.71 21.90 4.35
N THR A 663 4.44 20.96 3.46
CA THR A 663 4.45 21.18 2.00
C THR A 663 3.07 20.86 1.43
N ILE A 664 2.51 21.78 0.65
CA ILE A 664 1.27 21.59 -0.09
C ILE A 664 1.53 21.88 -1.55
N THR A 665 1.33 20.88 -2.39
CA THR A 665 1.43 21.01 -3.86
C THR A 665 0.18 20.43 -4.53
N GLY A 666 -0.16 20.92 -5.70
CA GLY A 666 -1.30 20.45 -6.49
C GLY A 666 -0.90 20.19 -7.95
N ASP A 667 -1.74 19.45 -8.66
CA ASP A 667 -1.63 19.23 -10.10
C ASP A 667 -2.86 19.78 -10.86
N ARG A 668 -2.83 19.69 -12.20
CA ARG A 668 -3.90 20.18 -13.09
C ARG A 668 -5.22 19.42 -12.93
N VAL A 669 -5.16 18.16 -12.48
CA VAL A 669 -6.33 17.27 -12.39
C VAL A 669 -7.07 17.47 -11.07
N GLY A 670 -6.50 18.27 -10.14
CA GLY A 670 -7.05 18.52 -8.81
C GLY A 670 -6.54 17.52 -7.78
N ASN A 671 -5.46 16.78 -8.09
CA ASN A 671 -4.76 16.00 -7.09
C ASN A 671 -3.90 16.91 -6.22
N MET A 672 -3.85 16.60 -4.93
CA MET A 672 -3.11 17.37 -3.95
C MET A 672 -2.14 16.46 -3.19
N LEU A 673 -0.93 16.97 -2.99
CA LEU A 673 0.02 16.43 -2.02
C LEU A 673 0.09 17.41 -0.85
N PHE A 674 -0.34 16.96 0.32
CA PHE A 674 -0.19 17.67 1.58
C PHE A 674 0.67 16.80 2.50
N SER A 675 1.90 17.23 2.75
CA SER A 675 2.88 16.44 3.51
C SER A 675 3.48 17.22 4.67
N VAL A 676 3.87 16.48 5.69
CA VAL A 676 4.71 16.93 6.80
C VAL A 676 6.08 16.30 6.62
N GLU A 677 7.12 17.11 6.54
CA GLU A 677 8.48 16.69 6.26
C GLU A 677 9.45 17.17 7.35
N THR A 678 10.52 16.42 7.55
CA THR A 678 11.65 16.87 8.37
C THR A 678 12.91 16.87 7.51
N GLN A 679 13.53 18.04 7.37
CA GLN A 679 14.78 18.17 6.62
C GLN A 679 15.94 17.54 7.38
N THR A 680 16.73 16.72 6.70
CA THR A 680 17.90 16.06 7.25
C THR A 680 19.20 16.81 6.86
N THR A 681 19.28 18.11 7.19
CA THR A 681 20.52 18.86 7.05
C THR A 681 21.47 18.53 8.20
N GLU A 682 22.76 18.54 7.93
CA GLU A 682 23.79 18.25 8.94
C GLU A 682 23.71 19.24 10.11
N GLU A 683 23.55 20.54 9.83
CA GLU A 683 23.43 21.57 10.85
C GLU A 683 22.23 21.34 11.78
N ARG A 684 21.03 21.09 11.21
CA ARG A 684 19.84 20.82 11.99
C ARG A 684 19.99 19.54 12.82
N THR A 685 20.52 18.49 12.25
CA THR A 685 20.77 17.22 12.94
C THR A 685 21.68 17.43 14.13
N GLN A 686 22.80 18.17 13.98
CA GLN A 686 23.73 18.46 15.06
C GLN A 686 23.11 19.31 16.17
N GLN A 687 22.27 20.31 15.83
CA GLN A 687 21.56 21.12 16.82
C GLN A 687 20.67 20.28 17.72
N TYR A 688 19.90 19.35 17.13
CA TYR A 688 19.05 18.44 17.89
C TYR A 688 19.85 17.41 18.70
N HIS A 689 20.93 16.88 18.15
CA HIS A 689 21.84 15.98 18.89
C HIS A 689 22.42 16.66 20.10
N ASP A 690 22.82 17.92 20.00
CA ASP A 690 23.38 18.69 21.12
C ASP A 690 22.36 18.93 22.24
N GLU A 691 21.07 19.15 21.92
CA GLU A 691 19.98 19.24 22.89
C GLU A 691 19.72 17.89 23.59
N ILE A 692 19.58 16.84 22.79
CA ILE A 692 19.31 15.49 23.30
C ILE A 692 20.46 14.99 24.18
N GLU A 693 21.71 15.25 23.78
CA GLU A 693 22.90 14.87 24.53
C GLU A 693 22.98 15.63 25.87
N ALA A 694 22.65 16.92 25.90
CA ALA A 694 22.61 17.70 27.11
C ALA A 694 21.56 17.17 28.10
N LEU A 695 20.34 16.92 27.60
CA LEU A 695 19.25 16.35 28.39
C LEU A 695 19.59 14.93 28.89
N TYR A 696 20.27 14.14 28.09
CA TYR A 696 20.69 12.78 28.46
C TYR A 696 21.75 12.81 29.59
N LYS A 697 22.68 13.73 29.56
CA LYS A 697 23.68 13.90 30.64
C LYS A 697 22.99 14.24 31.97
N ASP A 698 22.04 15.16 31.95
CA ASP A 698 21.25 15.51 33.10
C ASP A 698 20.39 14.33 33.57
N LEU A 699 19.75 13.60 32.65
CA LEU A 699 18.98 12.41 32.93
C LEU A 699 19.84 11.33 33.61
N SER A 700 21.03 11.03 33.05
CA SER A 700 21.94 10.05 33.64
C SER A 700 22.41 10.43 35.03
N SER A 701 22.70 11.71 35.26
CA SER A 701 23.11 12.22 36.60
C SER A 701 21.98 12.10 37.62
N LYS A 702 20.77 12.57 37.28
CA LYS A 702 19.60 12.51 38.16
C LYS A 702 19.09 11.09 38.35
N GLY A 703 19.17 10.24 37.32
CA GLY A 703 18.83 8.82 37.44
C GLY A 703 19.73 8.08 38.42
N LYS A 704 21.03 8.38 38.47
CA LYS A 704 21.94 7.84 39.48
C LYS A 704 21.56 8.32 40.89
N ALA A 705 21.25 9.60 41.06
CA ALA A 705 20.80 10.16 42.34
C ALA A 705 19.50 9.47 42.78
N LEU A 706 18.54 9.26 41.87
CA LEU A 706 17.27 8.58 42.15
C LEU A 706 17.42 7.16 42.70
N ILE A 707 18.39 6.38 42.20
CA ILE A 707 18.66 5.03 42.73
C ILE A 707 19.12 5.07 44.20
N LEU A 708 19.78 6.15 44.58
CA LEU A 708 20.34 6.35 45.90
C LEU A 708 19.40 7.10 46.87
N SER A 709 18.27 7.63 46.37
CA SER A 709 17.35 8.53 47.09
C SER A 709 15.98 7.89 47.29
N THR A 710 15.31 8.30 48.35
CA THR A 710 13.91 7.95 48.67
C THR A 710 12.94 9.10 48.40
N GLU A 711 13.39 10.22 47.81
CA GLU A 711 12.57 11.42 47.61
C GLU A 711 11.72 11.35 46.35
N LEU A 712 10.39 11.52 46.50
CA LEU A 712 9.42 11.47 45.40
C LEU A 712 9.59 12.61 44.37
N GLY A 713 10.15 13.76 44.75
CA GLY A 713 10.37 14.92 43.88
C GLY A 713 11.41 14.65 42.76
N GLU A 714 12.41 13.82 43.02
CA GLU A 714 13.44 13.48 42.06
C GLU A 714 12.91 12.64 40.90
N ALA A 715 11.93 11.73 41.17
CA ALA A 715 11.29 10.92 40.12
C ALA A 715 10.50 11.76 39.10
N ASP A 716 9.85 12.84 39.54
CA ASP A 716 9.13 13.73 38.63
C ASP A 716 10.08 14.56 37.74
N ALA A 717 11.23 14.99 38.31
CA ALA A 717 12.28 15.66 37.54
C ALA A 717 12.88 14.75 36.47
N VAL A 718 13.11 13.47 36.77
CA VAL A 718 13.56 12.44 35.81
C VAL A 718 12.50 12.23 34.73
N CYS A 719 11.22 12.13 35.10
CA CYS A 719 10.12 12.03 34.13
C CYS A 719 10.08 13.20 33.13
N ASN A 720 10.27 14.42 33.63
CA ASN A 720 10.30 15.62 32.78
C ASN A 720 11.48 15.58 31.80
N LEU A 721 12.66 15.15 32.24
CA LEU A 721 13.84 15.00 31.36
C LEU A 721 13.61 13.96 30.26
N ILE A 722 13.02 12.80 30.59
CA ILE A 722 12.70 11.75 29.62
C ILE A 722 11.75 12.31 28.55
N LEU A 723 10.67 12.98 28.95
CA LEU A 723 9.69 13.55 28.03
C LEU A 723 10.27 14.69 27.18
N SER A 724 11.13 15.53 27.76
CA SER A 724 11.82 16.59 27.01
C SER A 724 12.82 16.04 26.00
N LEU A 725 13.57 15.00 26.35
CA LEU A 725 14.48 14.30 25.43
C LEU A 725 13.72 13.74 24.24
N VAL A 726 12.61 13.07 24.48
CA VAL A 726 11.80 12.46 23.43
C VAL A 726 11.04 13.51 22.61
N TYR A 727 10.68 14.66 23.18
CA TYR A 727 10.14 15.79 22.42
C TYR A 727 11.10 16.22 21.30
N TYR A 728 12.40 16.38 21.58
CA TYR A 728 13.39 16.70 20.55
C TYR A 728 13.58 15.56 19.56
N PHE A 729 13.55 14.30 20.01
CA PHE A 729 13.61 13.14 19.11
C PHE A 729 12.45 13.10 18.11
N TYR A 730 11.21 13.36 18.57
CA TYR A 730 10.06 13.43 17.69
C TYR A 730 10.13 14.57 16.67
N ASN A 731 10.61 15.73 17.09
CA ASN A 731 10.79 16.88 16.19
C ASN A 731 11.96 16.67 15.21
N LEU A 732 13.01 15.96 15.60
CA LEU A 732 14.12 15.57 14.72
C LEU A 732 13.67 14.56 13.67
N MET A 733 12.84 13.58 14.05
CA MET A 733 12.44 12.42 13.23
C MET A 733 13.65 11.70 12.59
N PRO A 734 14.60 11.19 13.37
CA PRO A 734 15.87 10.72 12.84
C PRO A 734 15.80 9.32 12.20
N LEU A 735 14.65 8.66 12.26
CA LEU A 735 14.45 7.33 11.70
C LEU A 735 13.65 7.38 10.40
N SER A 736 13.97 6.50 9.46
CA SER A 736 13.24 6.36 8.20
C SER A 736 11.76 6.06 8.39
N ARG A 737 11.41 5.38 9.47
CA ARG A 737 10.04 5.02 9.88
C ARG A 737 10.01 4.56 11.32
N GLY A 738 8.79 4.42 11.89
CA GLY A 738 8.61 3.87 13.24
C GLY A 738 9.07 4.78 14.38
N SER A 739 9.42 6.04 14.13
CA SER A 739 9.86 6.99 15.16
C SER A 739 8.87 7.07 16.32
N SER A 740 7.56 7.02 16.03
CA SER A 740 6.52 7.13 17.04
C SER A 740 6.59 5.99 18.06
N VAL A 741 6.56 4.74 17.62
CA VAL A 741 6.54 3.58 18.52
C VAL A 741 7.89 3.33 19.18
N VAL A 742 9.01 3.58 18.46
CA VAL A 742 10.37 3.46 19.01
C VAL A 742 10.57 4.42 20.17
N ALA A 743 10.25 5.71 19.98
CA ALA A 743 10.42 6.70 21.03
C ALA A 743 9.44 6.50 22.21
N TYR A 744 8.23 6.00 21.96
CA TYR A 744 7.29 5.69 23.03
C TYR A 744 7.77 4.50 23.89
N SER A 745 8.40 3.49 23.26
CA SER A 745 9.07 2.41 23.99
C SER A 745 10.20 2.92 24.87
N VAL A 746 10.96 3.92 24.41
CA VAL A 746 11.99 4.59 25.22
C VAL A 746 11.37 5.37 26.36
N ILE A 747 10.26 6.10 26.14
CA ILE A 747 9.54 6.76 27.25
C ILE A 747 9.16 5.73 28.32
N MET A 748 8.46 4.65 27.90
CA MET A 748 7.99 3.63 28.84
C MET A 748 9.16 2.98 29.60
N GLY A 749 10.19 2.51 28.88
CA GLY A 749 11.34 1.82 29.50
C GLY A 749 12.14 2.71 30.45
N ALA A 750 12.38 3.96 30.09
CA ALA A 750 13.10 4.90 30.94
C ALA A 750 12.27 5.34 32.16
N LEU A 751 10.95 5.52 32.02
CA LEU A 751 10.05 5.78 33.16
C LEU A 751 10.02 4.57 34.10
N MET A 752 9.96 3.35 33.58
CA MET A 752 10.01 2.14 34.39
C MET A 752 11.37 2.02 35.09
N ALA A 753 12.47 2.41 34.45
CA ALA A 753 13.78 2.49 35.10
C ALA A 753 13.81 3.48 36.27
N SER A 754 13.00 4.54 36.23
CA SER A 754 12.82 5.50 37.32
C SER A 754 11.75 5.11 38.36
N GLY A 755 11.26 3.86 38.28
CA GLY A 755 10.26 3.33 39.22
C GLY A 755 8.82 3.76 38.95
N LYS A 756 8.52 4.22 37.72
CA LYS A 756 7.18 4.62 37.28
C LYS A 756 6.67 3.78 36.12
N GLU A 757 5.43 3.33 36.22
CA GLU A 757 4.73 2.57 35.19
C GLU A 757 3.65 3.43 34.52
N ILE A 758 3.51 3.33 33.20
CA ILE A 758 2.39 3.88 32.45
C ILE A 758 1.25 2.87 32.49
N THR A 759 0.10 3.24 33.06
CA THR A 759 -1.10 2.40 33.08
C THR A 759 -2.23 2.99 32.22
N GLY A 760 -2.09 4.21 31.75
CA GLY A 760 -3.05 4.88 30.87
C GLY A 760 -2.86 4.48 29.41
N LYS A 761 -3.94 4.57 28.63
CA LYS A 761 -3.92 4.37 27.20
C LYS A 761 -3.81 5.72 26.48
N ILE A 762 -3.20 5.72 25.30
CA ILE A 762 -3.16 6.89 24.42
C ILE A 762 -4.61 7.22 24.02
N PRO A 763 -5.11 8.46 24.23
CA PRO A 763 -6.49 8.82 23.92
C PRO A 763 -6.81 8.68 22.44
N LYS A 764 -8.05 8.33 22.12
CA LYS A 764 -8.53 8.25 20.72
C LYS A 764 -8.30 9.58 20.00
N GLY A 765 -7.77 9.52 18.79
CA GLY A 765 -7.44 10.71 17.98
C GLY A 765 -6.14 11.39 18.37
N LYS A 766 -5.37 10.86 19.34
CA LYS A 766 -4.05 11.37 19.72
C LYS A 766 -2.94 10.48 19.16
N LEU A 767 -1.89 11.12 18.63
CA LEU A 767 -0.66 10.49 18.18
C LEU A 767 0.48 11.15 18.93
N VAL A 768 1.30 10.38 19.62
CA VAL A 768 2.29 10.94 20.58
C VAL A 768 3.34 11.82 19.87
N ASP A 769 3.79 11.40 18.70
CA ASP A 769 4.70 12.16 17.85
C ASP A 769 4.10 13.49 17.38
N PHE A 770 2.84 13.48 16.91
CA PHE A 770 2.14 14.71 16.51
C PHE A 770 1.81 15.62 17.68
N GLU A 771 1.51 15.08 18.86
CA GLU A 771 1.39 15.92 20.07
C GLU A 771 2.71 16.62 20.39
N ALA A 772 3.86 15.94 20.28
CA ALA A 772 5.16 16.57 20.45
C ALA A 772 5.44 17.64 19.38
N MET A 773 5.19 17.31 18.09
CA MET A 773 5.47 18.19 16.96
C MET A 773 4.58 19.44 16.94
N THR A 774 3.33 19.32 17.41
CA THR A 774 2.35 20.43 17.41
C THR A 774 2.27 21.19 18.73
N THR A 775 3.13 20.88 19.68
CA THR A 775 3.21 21.57 20.99
C THR A 775 4.36 22.55 20.99
N PRO A 776 4.20 23.76 21.57
CA PRO A 776 5.17 24.85 21.44
C PRO A 776 6.48 24.63 22.21
N SER A 777 6.48 23.77 23.23
CA SER A 777 7.67 23.53 24.06
C SER A 777 7.71 22.12 24.66
N PRO A 778 8.90 21.65 25.11
CA PRO A 778 9.04 20.37 25.81
C PRO A 778 8.20 20.29 27.11
N GLU A 779 8.08 21.40 27.85
CA GLU A 779 7.29 21.47 29.10
C GLU A 779 5.79 21.28 28.78
N ALA A 780 5.30 21.93 27.73
CA ALA A 780 3.91 21.81 27.32
C ALA A 780 3.61 20.37 26.87
N PHE A 781 4.52 19.73 26.10
CA PHE A 781 4.42 18.32 25.74
C PHE A 781 4.43 17.41 26.97
N SER A 782 5.35 17.63 27.91
CA SER A 782 5.42 16.87 29.18
C SER A 782 4.10 16.92 29.94
N LYS A 783 3.49 18.12 30.08
CA LYS A 783 2.19 18.30 30.73
C LYS A 783 1.07 17.53 30.03
N ILE A 784 1.01 17.59 28.70
CA ILE A 784 0.03 16.87 27.89
C ILE A 784 0.24 15.35 28.04
N GLY A 785 1.47 14.85 27.87
CA GLY A 785 1.79 13.43 27.98
C GLY A 785 1.40 12.87 29.34
N LYS A 786 1.80 13.50 30.42
CA LYS A 786 1.47 13.10 31.80
C LYS A 786 -0.04 13.03 32.06
N SER A 787 -0.85 13.84 31.39
CA SER A 787 -2.31 13.87 31.59
C SER A 787 -3.03 12.57 31.25
N TRP A 788 -2.51 11.78 30.27
CA TRP A 788 -3.10 10.50 29.89
C TRP A 788 -2.29 9.27 30.31
N MET A 789 -1.00 9.44 30.65
CA MET A 789 -0.13 8.29 30.98
C MET A 789 -0.54 7.60 32.28
N ASN A 790 -1.24 8.27 33.18
CA ASN A 790 -1.67 7.72 34.45
C ASN A 790 -0.54 6.99 35.19
N LEU A 791 0.53 7.73 35.52
CA LEU A 791 1.74 7.17 36.10
C LEU A 791 1.49 6.61 37.50
N LYS A 792 1.89 5.36 37.73
CA LYS A 792 1.87 4.66 39.04
C LYS A 792 3.27 4.24 39.41
N SER A 793 3.42 3.81 40.68
CA SER A 793 4.65 3.16 41.10
C SER A 793 4.81 1.82 40.40
N LEU A 794 6.04 1.53 39.97
CA LEU A 794 6.35 0.25 39.28
C LEU A 794 6.16 -0.92 40.26
N PRO A 795 5.38 -1.94 39.91
CA PRO A 795 5.24 -3.16 40.70
C PRO A 795 6.58 -3.91 40.90
N ALA A 796 6.76 -4.49 42.08
CA ALA A 796 7.98 -5.25 42.42
C ALA A 796 8.20 -6.47 41.48
N SER A 797 7.14 -7.03 40.88
CA SER A 797 7.20 -8.14 39.94
C SER A 797 8.06 -7.87 38.70
N TYR A 798 8.19 -6.62 38.30
CA TYR A 798 9.09 -6.28 37.16
C TYR A 798 10.58 -6.51 37.50
N SER A 799 10.96 -6.45 38.77
CA SER A 799 12.35 -6.69 39.20
C SER A 799 12.73 -8.18 39.18
N SER A 800 11.75 -9.08 39.18
CA SER A 800 11.98 -10.54 39.12
C SER A 800 12.03 -11.09 37.70
N LEU A 801 11.68 -10.25 36.69
CA LEU A 801 11.71 -10.69 35.29
C LEU A 801 13.15 -10.99 34.83
N PRO A 802 13.36 -12.09 34.06
CA PRO A 802 14.68 -12.40 33.53
C PRO A 802 15.17 -11.31 32.56
N SER A 803 16.49 -11.24 32.39
CA SER A 803 17.11 -10.30 31.47
C SER A 803 16.68 -10.61 30.02
N VAL A 804 16.07 -9.63 29.35
CA VAL A 804 15.62 -9.81 27.96
C VAL A 804 16.79 -10.15 27.04
N LEU A 805 17.92 -9.46 27.20
CA LEU A 805 19.12 -9.67 26.38
C LEU A 805 19.72 -11.06 26.58
N ASP A 806 19.71 -11.58 27.83
CA ASP A 806 20.26 -12.90 28.14
C ASP A 806 19.29 -14.03 27.75
N THR A 807 17.98 -13.76 27.77
CA THR A 807 16.93 -14.71 27.35
C THR A 807 16.87 -14.85 25.82
N PHE A 808 17.03 -13.74 25.10
CA PHE A 808 16.95 -13.69 23.63
C PHE A 808 18.24 -13.13 23.01
N PRO A 809 19.39 -13.86 23.13
CA PRO A 809 20.70 -13.31 22.78
C PRO A 809 20.99 -13.29 21.28
N THR A 810 20.20 -13.96 20.44
CA THR A 810 20.40 -14.06 18.99
C THR A 810 19.13 -13.65 18.22
N LYS A 811 19.28 -13.36 16.92
CA LYS A 811 18.10 -13.12 16.05
C LYS A 811 17.17 -14.33 15.99
N ARG A 812 17.70 -15.54 16.04
CA ARG A 812 16.92 -16.78 16.12
C ARG A 812 15.97 -16.76 17.30
N THR A 813 16.49 -16.56 18.50
CA THR A 813 15.69 -16.55 19.73
C THR A 813 14.71 -15.38 19.79
N MET A 814 15.05 -14.23 19.21
CA MET A 814 14.12 -13.11 19.04
C MET A 814 12.96 -13.48 18.13
N ILE A 815 13.24 -14.09 16.96
CA ILE A 815 12.20 -14.50 16.00
C ILE A 815 11.31 -15.59 16.62
N GLU A 816 11.87 -16.55 17.34
CA GLU A 816 11.13 -17.57 18.09
C GLU A 816 10.13 -16.93 19.07
N ALA A 817 10.61 -16.01 19.90
CA ALA A 817 9.76 -15.29 20.86
C ALA A 817 8.63 -14.52 20.19
N LEU A 818 8.92 -13.83 19.05
CA LEU A 818 7.93 -13.04 18.31
C LEU A 818 6.86 -13.89 17.63
N ASN A 819 7.16 -15.16 17.30
CA ASN A 819 6.25 -16.06 16.58
C ASN A 819 5.47 -17.00 17.50
N THR A 820 5.80 -17.04 18.79
CA THR A 820 5.13 -17.89 19.79
C THR A 820 3.73 -17.41 20.08
N ASP A 821 2.73 -18.30 20.05
CA ASP A 821 1.34 -17.96 20.38
C ASP A 821 1.11 -18.03 21.89
N SER A 822 0.88 -16.87 22.50
CA SER A 822 0.58 -16.71 23.94
C SER A 822 -0.89 -16.43 24.23
N SER A 823 -1.75 -16.35 23.20
CA SER A 823 -3.11 -15.80 23.31
C SER A 823 -4.01 -16.54 24.31
N SER A 824 -3.80 -17.85 24.50
CA SER A 824 -4.55 -18.67 25.46
C SER A 824 -4.04 -18.59 26.90
N HIS A 825 -2.84 -18.06 27.12
CA HIS A 825 -2.13 -18.11 28.42
C HIS A 825 -2.04 -16.74 29.09
N CYS A 826 -1.77 -15.69 28.33
CA CYS A 826 -1.57 -14.35 28.89
C CYS A 826 -2.87 -13.64 29.33
N THR A 827 -4.05 -14.14 28.96
CA THR A 827 -5.37 -13.54 29.32
C THR A 827 -5.79 -13.73 30.78
N LYS A 828 -5.08 -14.55 31.54
CA LYS A 828 -5.40 -14.81 32.97
C LYS A 828 -4.97 -13.71 33.93
N ASN A 829 -4.14 -12.74 33.48
CA ASN A 829 -3.53 -11.70 34.35
C ASN A 829 -3.85 -10.26 33.89
N SER A 830 -4.81 -10.06 33.00
CA SER A 830 -5.25 -8.70 32.54
C SER A 830 -6.51 -8.24 33.24
#